data_b6ba27bc4b018cc34cc572add6d2eb34
#
_entry.id   b6ba27bc4b018cc34cc572add6d2eb34
#
_cell.length_a   1.000
_cell.length_b   1.000
_cell.length_c   1.000
_cell.angle_alpha   90.00
_cell.angle_beta   90.00
_cell.angle_gamma   90.00
#
_symmetry.space_group_name_H-M   'P 1'
#
loop_
_entity.id
_entity.type
_entity.pdbx_description
1 polymer ?
#
loop_
_entity_poly.entity_id
_entity_poly.type
_entity_poly.pdbx_seq_one_letter_code
_entity_poly.pdbx_strand_id
1 'polypeptide(L)'
;MNIAIEHIPVNIEDEMKKSYMDYAMSVIIGRALPDVRDGLKPVHRRVLYAMNELSNDWDKPYKKSARIVGDVMGKYHPHGDMAIYDAIVRMAQDFSLRYPLIDGQGNFGSIDGDPPAAMRYTEIRMAKLAGELLADIDKETVDFVPNYDDTSVEPSVLPSKFPNLIVNGSSGIAVGMATNIPPHNLVETTNAIIALIETPEISVGELMDHLPGPDFPTGGFIYGREGIRQAYETGKGVIQLRARAIIERDRKGERENIVITELPYQTNKAKLIERIAELVQEKAIEGISNIRDESDREGMRVVVELKRNEVAEVILNQLYKHTQMQTSFGIILLAIHQNQPKLLSLKEMLHFFVQYRQEIVIRRSHFELKKAEARAHILEGLKKAIDHIDAIIATIKASKTPKEAKDRLTEKFAFSDEQAQAILEMRLQRLTNLEQRKIVEEYEQTIKLINRLKALLASDRLILNLIKEELLSIRDAFGDERKTEIVEAAPEIRVEDLIAEEDMVVTITHTGYIKRNPISLYRSQHRGGKGKVGINVKEEDFVEDLFIASTHDYILFFTDAGKIHWMKVHELPQAGRLTRGKAIVNLLHLNPQEKVTTILSLKDFAKDRFITFMTKRGTIKKTALEAYSNPRSGGIIAIHLDEGDELISTKLTDGKQHLFIGTNLGKAIHFPETQIRDMGRTARGIRGIKLSKEDEVVGMEAVAAHTQILTVTANGYGKRTQASEYRTQNRGGTGIFTVKRTQKTGDVVGIKTVVDEDELMVISNKGKIIRLLAADIPVQGRSTQGVRLITLEEGERVVAVARLAEKE
;
A
#
# COMPACT_ATOMS: atom_id res chain seq x y z
N MET A 1 -40.92 -64.09 -14.32
CA MET A 1 -41.09 -62.69 -14.82
C MET A 1 -39.73 -62.18 -15.24
N ASN A 2 -39.48 -62.21 -16.56
CA ASN A 2 -38.31 -61.51 -17.13
C ASN A 2 -38.54 -60.00 -17.04
N ILE A 3 -37.91 -59.33 -16.10
CA ILE A 3 -37.83 -57.84 -16.11
C ILE A 3 -36.86 -57.50 -17.22
N ALA A 4 -37.40 -57.01 -18.34
CA ALA A 4 -36.57 -56.40 -19.38
C ALA A 4 -35.92 -55.15 -18.81
N ILE A 5 -34.61 -55.18 -18.59
CA ILE A 5 -33.81 -54.05 -18.21
C ILE A 5 -33.73 -53.18 -19.48
N GLU A 6 -34.48 -52.10 -19.48
CA GLU A 6 -34.44 -51.11 -20.55
C GLU A 6 -33.12 -50.33 -20.42
N HIS A 7 -32.16 -50.58 -21.31
CA HIS A 7 -30.92 -49.85 -21.39
C HIS A 7 -31.17 -48.52 -22.09
N ILE A 8 -31.20 -47.42 -21.32
CA ILE A 8 -31.24 -46.06 -21.86
C ILE A 8 -29.80 -45.66 -22.18
N PRO A 9 -29.40 -45.45 -23.45
CA PRO A 9 -28.08 -45.00 -23.80
C PRO A 9 -27.89 -43.56 -23.33
N VAL A 10 -26.93 -43.35 -22.46
CA VAL A 10 -26.56 -42.01 -21.95
C VAL A 10 -25.21 -41.60 -22.56
N ASN A 11 -25.18 -40.45 -23.20
CA ASN A 11 -23.92 -39.90 -23.71
C ASN A 11 -23.09 -39.41 -22.54
N ILE A 12 -21.88 -39.92 -22.42
CA ILE A 12 -20.98 -39.56 -21.32
C ILE A 12 -20.65 -38.05 -21.26
N GLU A 13 -20.56 -37.38 -22.42
CA GLU A 13 -20.30 -35.94 -22.45
C GLU A 13 -21.47 -35.13 -21.89
N ASP A 14 -22.71 -35.54 -22.19
CA ASP A 14 -23.90 -34.83 -21.69
C ASP A 14 -24.09 -35.10 -20.20
N GLU A 15 -23.85 -36.32 -19.75
CA GLU A 15 -23.89 -36.65 -18.30
C GLU A 15 -22.80 -35.91 -17.51
N MET A 16 -21.57 -35.83 -18.03
CA MET A 16 -20.50 -35.07 -17.42
C MET A 16 -20.82 -33.58 -17.36
N LYS A 17 -21.34 -32.99 -18.44
CA LYS A 17 -21.76 -31.58 -18.47
C LYS A 17 -22.84 -31.33 -17.43
N LYS A 18 -23.86 -32.17 -17.36
CA LYS A 18 -24.96 -32.06 -16.41
C LYS A 18 -24.45 -32.17 -14.97
N SER A 19 -23.72 -33.24 -14.67
CA SER A 19 -23.17 -33.46 -13.31
C SER A 19 -22.22 -32.35 -12.88
N TYR A 20 -21.39 -31.80 -13.79
CA TYR A 20 -20.52 -30.69 -13.49
C TYR A 20 -21.30 -29.39 -13.26
N MET A 21 -22.36 -29.14 -14.03
CA MET A 21 -23.26 -28.02 -13.84
C MET A 21 -23.97 -28.10 -12.48
N ASP A 22 -24.52 -29.27 -12.13
CA ASP A 22 -25.21 -29.46 -10.85
C ASP A 22 -24.25 -29.31 -9.68
N TYR A 23 -23.03 -29.84 -9.78
CA TYR A 23 -21.97 -29.62 -8.79
C TYR A 23 -21.59 -28.13 -8.67
N ALA A 24 -21.34 -27.45 -9.80
CA ALA A 24 -20.98 -26.04 -9.81
C ALA A 24 -22.07 -25.17 -9.17
N MET A 25 -23.34 -25.40 -9.52
CA MET A 25 -24.49 -24.70 -8.95
C MET A 25 -24.59 -24.96 -7.44
N SER A 26 -24.43 -26.20 -7.00
CA SER A 26 -24.42 -26.55 -5.57
C SER A 26 -23.30 -25.86 -4.80
N VAL A 27 -22.10 -25.78 -5.37
CA VAL A 27 -20.96 -25.08 -4.72
C VAL A 27 -21.16 -23.57 -4.71
N ILE A 28 -21.64 -22.99 -5.80
CA ILE A 28 -21.84 -21.54 -5.94
C ILE A 28 -22.93 -21.05 -4.98
N ILE A 29 -24.13 -21.64 -5.05
CA ILE A 29 -25.30 -21.15 -4.28
C ILE A 29 -25.33 -21.76 -2.88
N GLY A 30 -25.02 -23.06 -2.77
CA GLY A 30 -25.20 -23.87 -1.55
C GLY A 30 -24.01 -23.90 -0.59
N ARG A 31 -22.85 -23.29 -0.91
CA ARG A 31 -21.63 -23.44 -0.09
C ARG A 31 -20.73 -22.22 0.02
N ALA A 32 -20.26 -21.67 -1.13
CA ALA A 32 -19.09 -20.81 -1.13
C ALA A 32 -19.43 -19.31 -1.05
N LEU A 33 -20.56 -18.89 -1.63
CA LEU A 33 -20.92 -17.47 -1.72
C LEU A 33 -21.94 -17.08 -0.65
N PRO A 34 -21.84 -15.85 -0.10
CA PRO A 34 -22.83 -15.32 0.84
C PRO A 34 -24.08 -14.81 0.11
N ASP A 35 -25.23 -14.84 0.77
CA ASP A 35 -26.43 -14.15 0.32
C ASP A 35 -26.33 -12.65 0.65
N VAL A 36 -26.72 -11.79 -0.29
CA VAL A 36 -26.63 -10.33 -0.12
C VAL A 36 -27.52 -9.80 1.01
N ARG A 37 -28.61 -10.52 1.34
CA ARG A 37 -29.63 -10.12 2.33
C ARG A 37 -29.12 -10.25 3.77
N ASP A 38 -28.54 -11.38 4.13
CA ASP A 38 -28.07 -11.66 5.51
C ASP A 38 -26.54 -11.77 5.63
N GLY A 39 -25.82 -11.76 4.51
CA GLY A 39 -24.35 -11.83 4.48
C GLY A 39 -23.77 -13.18 4.89
N LEU A 40 -24.57 -14.21 4.98
CA LEU A 40 -24.17 -15.51 5.49
C LEU A 40 -24.07 -16.55 4.39
N LYS A 41 -23.10 -17.46 4.56
CA LYS A 41 -23.09 -18.73 3.85
C LYS A 41 -24.05 -19.71 4.54
N PRO A 42 -24.52 -20.75 3.84
CA PRO A 42 -25.45 -21.72 4.42
C PRO A 42 -24.98 -22.34 5.74
N VAL A 43 -23.69 -22.67 5.88
CA VAL A 43 -23.15 -23.23 7.13
C VAL A 43 -23.27 -22.24 8.30
N HIS A 44 -22.95 -20.97 8.09
CA HIS A 44 -23.06 -19.93 9.13
C HIS A 44 -24.52 -19.73 9.56
N ARG A 45 -25.43 -19.66 8.59
CA ARG A 45 -26.88 -19.50 8.83
C ARG A 45 -27.42 -20.68 9.64
N ARG A 46 -27.07 -21.90 9.29
CA ARG A 46 -27.48 -23.13 9.98
C ARG A 46 -26.96 -23.20 11.40
N VAL A 47 -25.70 -22.79 11.64
CA VAL A 47 -25.12 -22.70 12.98
C VAL A 47 -25.88 -21.73 13.86
N LEU A 48 -26.11 -20.51 13.40
CA LEU A 48 -26.84 -19.48 14.17
C LEU A 48 -28.30 -19.90 14.43
N TYR A 49 -28.96 -20.49 13.43
CA TYR A 49 -30.32 -20.98 13.59
C TYR A 49 -30.41 -22.15 14.58
N ALA A 50 -29.51 -23.12 14.53
CA ALA A 50 -29.47 -24.20 15.51
C ALA A 50 -29.20 -23.70 16.94
N MET A 51 -28.32 -22.68 17.08
CA MET A 51 -28.08 -22.05 18.39
C MET A 51 -29.33 -21.36 18.92
N ASN A 52 -30.13 -20.72 18.08
CA ASN A 52 -31.41 -20.11 18.44
C ASN A 52 -32.41 -21.15 18.86
N GLU A 53 -32.58 -22.25 18.12
CA GLU A 53 -33.48 -23.34 18.52
C GLU A 53 -33.11 -23.96 19.88
N LEU A 54 -31.81 -24.06 20.14
CA LEU A 54 -31.31 -24.55 21.43
C LEU A 54 -31.36 -23.50 22.53
N SER A 55 -31.91 -22.30 22.29
CA SER A 55 -31.92 -21.16 23.22
C SER A 55 -30.52 -20.91 23.80
N ASN A 56 -29.50 -20.85 22.90
CA ASN A 56 -28.10 -20.60 23.25
C ASN A 56 -27.75 -19.12 23.07
N ASP A 57 -28.55 -18.25 23.63
CA ASP A 57 -28.49 -16.80 23.53
C ASP A 57 -27.35 -16.23 24.37
N TRP A 58 -27.00 -14.97 24.10
CA TRP A 58 -25.90 -14.25 24.72
C TRP A 58 -26.03 -14.12 26.26
N ASP A 59 -27.22 -14.17 26.80
CA ASP A 59 -27.54 -14.07 28.24
C ASP A 59 -27.65 -15.45 28.92
N LYS A 60 -27.52 -16.54 28.19
CA LYS A 60 -27.58 -17.92 28.65
C LYS A 60 -26.22 -18.51 28.94
N PRO A 61 -26.14 -19.59 29.74
CA PRO A 61 -24.89 -20.33 29.93
C PRO A 61 -24.30 -20.86 28.64
N TYR A 62 -22.99 -20.88 28.58
CA TYR A 62 -22.26 -21.51 27.47
C TYR A 62 -22.64 -22.99 27.32
N LYS A 63 -22.62 -23.47 26.07
CA LYS A 63 -22.79 -24.87 25.72
C LYS A 63 -21.52 -25.40 25.05
N LYS A 64 -21.21 -26.68 25.20
CA LYS A 64 -20.10 -27.33 24.52
C LYS A 64 -20.23 -27.16 23.00
N SER A 65 -19.14 -26.77 22.32
CA SER A 65 -19.13 -26.62 20.87
C SER A 65 -19.52 -27.91 20.16
N ALA A 66 -19.10 -29.07 20.69
CA ALA A 66 -19.45 -30.39 20.16
C ALA A 66 -20.96 -30.63 20.13
N ARG A 67 -21.74 -30.09 21.08
CA ARG A 67 -23.19 -30.20 21.08
C ARG A 67 -23.80 -29.44 19.89
N ILE A 68 -23.39 -28.20 19.70
CA ILE A 68 -23.90 -27.39 18.58
C ILE A 68 -23.52 -28.00 17.25
N VAL A 69 -22.26 -28.45 17.10
CA VAL A 69 -21.78 -29.16 15.89
C VAL A 69 -22.64 -30.40 15.61
N GLY A 70 -22.94 -31.19 16.65
CA GLY A 70 -23.78 -32.37 16.50
C GLY A 70 -25.21 -32.06 16.06
N ASP A 71 -25.86 -31.06 16.67
CA ASP A 71 -27.20 -30.62 16.27
C ASP A 71 -27.22 -30.10 14.82
N VAL A 72 -26.24 -29.25 14.44
CA VAL A 72 -26.13 -28.69 13.07
C VAL A 72 -25.91 -29.79 12.04
N MET A 73 -25.00 -30.73 12.32
CA MET A 73 -24.70 -31.85 11.43
C MET A 73 -25.90 -32.79 11.27
N GLY A 74 -26.56 -33.10 12.36
CA GLY A 74 -27.67 -34.03 12.36
C GLY A 74 -28.96 -33.50 11.74
N LYS A 75 -29.23 -32.21 11.87
CA LYS A 75 -30.50 -31.61 11.42
C LYS A 75 -30.40 -30.82 10.10
N TYR A 76 -29.28 -30.13 9.84
CA TYR A 76 -29.26 -29.12 8.79
C TYR A 76 -28.11 -29.24 7.80
N HIS A 77 -26.92 -29.68 8.24
CA HIS A 77 -25.71 -29.60 7.41
C HIS A 77 -25.01 -30.96 7.33
N PRO A 78 -25.36 -31.83 6.34
CA PRO A 78 -24.85 -33.19 6.25
C PRO A 78 -23.43 -33.27 5.72
N HIS A 79 -22.50 -32.56 6.37
CA HIS A 79 -21.07 -32.51 6.05
C HIS A 79 -20.22 -32.80 7.28
N GLY A 80 -18.90 -32.92 7.10
CA GLY A 80 -17.99 -33.24 8.21
C GLY A 80 -18.06 -32.26 9.38
N ASP A 81 -17.98 -32.79 10.59
CA ASP A 81 -18.01 -32.04 11.86
C ASP A 81 -16.93 -30.96 11.95
N MET A 82 -15.73 -31.20 11.43
CA MET A 82 -14.64 -30.24 11.39
C MET A 82 -14.98 -29.00 10.57
N ALA A 83 -15.67 -29.14 9.44
CA ALA A 83 -16.05 -28.00 8.62
C ALA A 83 -17.04 -27.06 9.35
N ILE A 84 -17.98 -27.65 10.11
CA ILE A 84 -18.92 -26.91 10.94
C ILE A 84 -18.17 -26.24 12.11
N TYR A 85 -17.25 -26.96 12.74
CA TYR A 85 -16.47 -26.42 13.85
C TYR A 85 -15.56 -25.28 13.40
N ASP A 86 -14.88 -25.40 12.27
CA ASP A 86 -14.06 -24.32 11.70
C ASP A 86 -14.87 -23.06 11.37
N ALA A 87 -16.12 -23.22 10.92
CA ALA A 87 -17.01 -22.08 10.71
C ALA A 87 -17.36 -21.38 12.04
N ILE A 88 -17.66 -22.17 13.09
CA ILE A 88 -17.89 -21.69 14.45
C ILE A 88 -16.66 -20.93 14.96
N VAL A 89 -15.48 -21.53 14.83
CA VAL A 89 -14.21 -20.94 15.28
C VAL A 89 -14.00 -19.58 14.64
N ARG A 90 -14.16 -19.47 13.32
CA ARG A 90 -14.01 -18.18 12.62
C ARG A 90 -15.01 -17.13 13.07
N MET A 91 -16.25 -17.52 13.39
CA MET A 91 -17.25 -16.59 13.90
C MET A 91 -16.96 -16.13 15.34
N ALA A 92 -16.11 -16.85 16.09
CA ALA A 92 -15.70 -16.49 17.44
C ALA A 92 -14.37 -15.72 17.52
N GLN A 93 -13.56 -15.71 16.43
CA GLN A 93 -12.27 -15.04 16.40
C GLN A 93 -12.41 -13.53 16.15
N ASP A 94 -11.91 -12.71 17.06
CA ASP A 94 -11.92 -11.25 17.00
C ASP A 94 -10.93 -10.66 15.98
N PHE A 95 -9.93 -11.47 15.55
CA PHE A 95 -9.01 -11.14 14.47
C PHE A 95 -9.47 -11.62 13.08
N SER A 96 -10.56 -12.42 13.01
CA SER A 96 -11.15 -12.92 11.76
C SER A 96 -12.39 -12.15 11.35
N LEU A 97 -13.29 -11.84 12.30
CA LEU A 97 -14.48 -11.02 12.07
C LEU A 97 -14.33 -9.66 12.76
N ARG A 98 -14.79 -8.62 12.08
CA ARG A 98 -14.78 -7.26 12.64
C ARG A 98 -15.75 -7.15 13.83
N TYR A 99 -16.89 -7.86 13.75
CA TYR A 99 -17.88 -8.01 14.80
C TYR A 99 -18.23 -9.50 14.96
N PRO A 100 -17.61 -10.21 15.93
CA PRO A 100 -17.85 -11.62 16.17
C PRO A 100 -19.33 -11.94 16.40
N LEU A 101 -19.78 -13.06 15.82
CA LEU A 101 -21.17 -13.54 15.93
C LEU A 101 -21.34 -14.61 17.01
N ILE A 102 -20.22 -15.20 17.44
CA ILE A 102 -20.18 -16.20 18.50
C ILE A 102 -19.28 -15.69 19.62
N ASP A 103 -19.76 -15.83 20.85
CA ASP A 103 -19.00 -15.62 22.07
C ASP A 103 -18.45 -17.00 22.53
N GLY A 104 -17.13 -17.13 22.50
CA GLY A 104 -16.42 -18.39 22.76
C GLY A 104 -15.68 -18.37 24.09
N GLN A 105 -15.73 -19.49 24.82
CA GLN A 105 -14.92 -19.73 26.00
C GLN A 105 -13.97 -20.91 25.77
N GLY A 106 -12.66 -20.65 25.89
CA GLY A 106 -11.60 -21.62 25.64
C GLY A 106 -10.61 -21.10 24.61
N ASN A 107 -9.85 -22.02 23.99
CA ASN A 107 -8.88 -21.69 22.95
C ASN A 107 -9.51 -21.86 21.56
N PHE A 108 -9.74 -20.74 20.88
CA PHE A 108 -10.24 -20.69 19.50
C PHE A 108 -9.13 -20.36 18.47
N GLY A 109 -7.87 -20.64 18.80
CA GLY A 109 -6.73 -20.30 17.94
C GLY A 109 -6.18 -18.90 18.22
N SER A 110 -5.13 -18.53 17.52
CA SER A 110 -4.45 -17.25 17.67
C SER A 110 -4.03 -16.66 16.31
N ILE A 111 -3.62 -15.40 16.30
CA ILE A 111 -3.03 -14.74 15.14
C ILE A 111 -1.69 -15.38 14.72
N ASP A 112 -1.07 -16.19 15.59
CA ASP A 112 0.12 -16.99 15.30
C ASP A 112 -0.18 -18.22 14.42
N GLY A 113 -1.48 -18.49 14.21
CA GLY A 113 -1.93 -19.65 13.44
C GLY A 113 -2.02 -20.92 14.26
N ASP A 114 -2.03 -20.83 15.59
CA ASP A 114 -2.31 -21.96 16.45
C ASP A 114 -3.70 -22.51 16.16
N PRO A 115 -3.86 -23.84 16.09
CA PRO A 115 -5.15 -24.46 15.88
C PRO A 115 -6.04 -24.26 17.12
N PRO A 116 -7.38 -24.20 16.95
CA PRO A 116 -8.30 -24.19 18.07
C PRO A 116 -8.20 -25.51 18.86
N ALA A 117 -8.56 -25.47 20.13
CA ALA A 117 -8.70 -26.68 20.90
C ALA A 117 -9.85 -27.54 20.32
N ALA A 118 -9.82 -28.86 20.54
CA ALA A 118 -10.87 -29.76 20.06
C ALA A 118 -12.24 -29.32 20.62
N MET A 119 -13.32 -29.44 19.82
CA MET A 119 -14.68 -28.97 20.11
C MET A 119 -15.29 -29.49 21.43
N ARG A 120 -14.75 -30.59 22.00
CA ARG A 120 -15.14 -31.11 23.31
C ARG A 120 -14.65 -30.24 24.48
N TYR A 121 -13.61 -29.41 24.26
CA TYR A 121 -13.04 -28.54 25.32
C TYR A 121 -13.57 -27.11 25.24
N THR A 122 -13.93 -26.63 24.04
CA THR A 122 -14.45 -25.27 23.85
C THR A 122 -15.94 -25.18 24.13
N GLU A 123 -16.38 -24.02 24.56
CA GLU A 123 -17.78 -23.73 24.83
C GLU A 123 -18.18 -22.43 24.12
N ILE A 124 -19.44 -22.37 23.67
CA ILE A 124 -19.94 -21.26 22.87
C ILE A 124 -21.37 -20.85 23.29
N ARG A 125 -21.68 -19.61 22.98
CA ARG A 125 -23.04 -19.02 22.93
C ARG A 125 -23.08 -17.98 21.84
N MET A 126 -24.27 -17.53 21.43
CA MET A 126 -24.39 -16.42 20.49
C MET A 126 -23.82 -15.13 21.09
N ALA A 127 -23.13 -14.32 20.27
CA ALA A 127 -22.81 -12.95 20.62
C ALA A 127 -24.09 -12.09 20.62
N LYS A 128 -24.11 -11.01 21.40
CA LYS A 128 -25.31 -10.16 21.52
C LYS A 128 -25.74 -9.61 20.15
N LEU A 129 -24.81 -9.21 19.30
CA LEU A 129 -25.11 -8.72 17.95
C LEU A 129 -25.72 -9.81 17.05
N ALA A 130 -25.36 -11.08 17.23
CA ALA A 130 -25.91 -12.18 16.43
C ALA A 130 -27.43 -12.35 16.65
N GLY A 131 -27.93 -11.97 17.84
CA GLY A 131 -29.35 -11.94 18.08
C GLY A 131 -30.13 -11.00 17.15
N GLU A 132 -29.50 -9.94 16.66
CA GLU A 132 -30.14 -8.99 15.73
C GLU A 132 -30.22 -9.56 14.27
N LEU A 133 -29.48 -10.63 13.95
CA LEU A 133 -29.65 -11.37 12.70
C LEU A 133 -30.91 -12.26 12.74
N LEU A 134 -31.26 -12.77 13.90
CA LEU A 134 -32.38 -13.72 14.13
C LEU A 134 -33.66 -13.04 14.63
N ALA A 135 -33.57 -11.75 14.95
CA ALA A 135 -34.68 -11.02 15.52
C ALA A 135 -35.94 -11.08 14.63
N ASP A 136 -37.10 -11.36 15.26
CA ASP A 136 -38.36 -11.50 14.57
C ASP A 136 -38.52 -12.73 13.63
N ILE A 137 -37.64 -13.75 13.72
CA ILE A 137 -37.70 -14.96 12.88
C ILE A 137 -38.99 -15.78 13.10
N ASP A 138 -39.56 -15.67 14.27
CA ASP A 138 -40.82 -16.30 14.70
C ASP A 138 -42.08 -15.58 14.21
N LYS A 139 -41.93 -14.48 13.47
CA LYS A 139 -43.02 -13.62 12.97
C LYS A 139 -43.29 -13.76 11.47
N GLU A 140 -43.04 -14.91 10.90
CA GLU A 140 -43.24 -15.18 9.47
C GLU A 140 -42.46 -14.21 8.53
N THR A 141 -41.37 -13.66 9.01
CA THR A 141 -40.55 -12.67 8.31
C THR A 141 -39.77 -13.25 7.15
N VAL A 142 -39.40 -14.52 7.24
CA VAL A 142 -38.62 -15.25 6.22
C VAL A 142 -39.31 -16.57 5.86
N ASP A 143 -38.95 -17.12 4.68
CA ASP A 143 -39.48 -18.40 4.24
C ASP A 143 -38.61 -19.52 4.82
N PHE A 144 -39.26 -20.61 5.22
CA PHE A 144 -38.66 -21.83 5.66
C PHE A 144 -38.72 -22.86 4.55
N VAL A 145 -37.62 -23.59 4.37
CA VAL A 145 -37.49 -24.67 3.39
C VAL A 145 -37.19 -26.00 4.12
N PRO A 146 -37.57 -27.14 3.55
CA PRO A 146 -37.20 -28.45 4.08
C PRO A 146 -35.67 -28.55 4.20
N ASN A 147 -35.18 -29.24 5.22
CA ASN A 147 -33.79 -29.61 5.36
C ASN A 147 -33.43 -30.74 4.36
N TYR A 148 -32.19 -31.23 4.41
CA TYR A 148 -31.68 -32.24 3.44
C TYR A 148 -32.41 -33.59 3.43
N ASP A 149 -33.15 -33.94 4.48
CA ASP A 149 -33.86 -35.23 4.61
C ASP A 149 -35.37 -35.04 4.82
N ASP A 150 -35.93 -33.85 4.62
CA ASP A 150 -37.33 -33.48 4.79
C ASP A 150 -37.91 -33.73 6.21
N THR A 151 -37.07 -33.95 7.22
CA THR A 151 -37.53 -34.20 8.62
C THR A 151 -37.71 -32.92 9.44
N SER A 152 -37.10 -31.81 9.01
CA SER A 152 -37.13 -30.52 9.66
C SER A 152 -37.15 -29.39 8.64
N VAL A 153 -37.35 -28.19 9.11
CA VAL A 153 -37.29 -26.98 8.25
C VAL A 153 -36.19 -26.05 8.72
N GLU A 154 -35.56 -25.37 7.76
CA GLU A 154 -34.55 -24.33 8.00
C GLU A 154 -34.92 -23.02 7.30
N PRO A 155 -34.49 -21.85 7.83
CA PRO A 155 -34.76 -20.58 7.18
C PRO A 155 -33.92 -20.45 5.90
N SER A 156 -34.53 -20.01 4.82
CA SER A 156 -33.81 -19.74 3.57
C SER A 156 -32.82 -18.59 3.71
N VAL A 157 -33.09 -17.64 4.60
CA VAL A 157 -32.30 -16.46 4.93
C VAL A 157 -32.67 -15.98 6.32
N LEU A 158 -31.80 -15.28 7.04
CA LEU A 158 -32.12 -14.67 8.35
C LEU A 158 -32.70 -13.26 8.20
N PRO A 159 -33.58 -12.80 9.12
CA PRO A 159 -34.20 -11.47 9.03
C PRO A 159 -33.25 -10.28 9.07
N SER A 160 -32.08 -10.45 9.55
CA SER A 160 -30.94 -9.53 9.60
C SER A 160 -31.28 -8.03 9.74
N LYS A 161 -31.22 -7.49 10.95
CA LYS A 161 -31.50 -6.06 11.19
C LYS A 161 -30.32 -5.16 10.83
N PHE A 162 -29.13 -5.69 10.65
CA PHE A 162 -27.94 -4.91 10.25
C PHE A 162 -27.26 -5.54 9.01
N PRO A 163 -26.49 -4.76 8.24
CA PRO A 163 -25.92 -5.17 6.98
C PRO A 163 -24.66 -6.05 7.16
N ASN A 164 -24.85 -7.26 7.69
CA ASN A 164 -23.77 -8.18 8.07
C ASN A 164 -22.77 -8.45 6.93
N LEU A 165 -23.22 -8.53 5.67
CA LEU A 165 -22.36 -8.75 4.53
C LEU A 165 -21.26 -7.67 4.39
N ILE A 166 -21.61 -6.41 4.61
CA ILE A 166 -20.69 -5.27 4.50
C ILE A 166 -19.87 -5.16 5.79
N VAL A 167 -20.52 -5.29 6.94
CA VAL A 167 -19.89 -5.08 8.26
C VAL A 167 -18.84 -6.14 8.57
N ASN A 168 -19.13 -7.42 8.33
CA ASN A 168 -18.20 -8.53 8.58
C ASN A 168 -17.46 -9.01 7.35
N GLY A 169 -17.93 -8.64 6.16
CA GLY A 169 -17.36 -9.14 4.91
C GLY A 169 -17.62 -10.64 4.71
N SER A 170 -17.06 -11.18 3.65
CA SER A 170 -17.05 -12.62 3.36
C SER A 170 -15.99 -12.95 2.34
N SER A 171 -15.30 -14.10 2.50
CA SER A 171 -14.37 -14.63 1.51
C SER A 171 -14.78 -16.05 1.14
N GLY A 172 -14.68 -16.42 -0.14
CA GLY A 172 -15.03 -17.75 -0.59
C GLY A 172 -14.59 -18.04 -2.02
N ILE A 173 -14.27 -19.30 -2.29
CA ILE A 173 -13.86 -19.76 -3.61
C ILE A 173 -14.91 -20.76 -4.10
N ALA A 174 -15.55 -20.43 -5.20
CA ALA A 174 -16.52 -21.28 -5.89
C ALA A 174 -15.95 -21.81 -7.21
N VAL A 175 -16.76 -22.52 -7.98
CA VAL A 175 -16.37 -22.98 -9.31
C VAL A 175 -16.37 -21.80 -10.28
N GLY A 176 -15.22 -21.46 -10.82
CA GLY A 176 -15.06 -20.39 -11.82
C GLY A 176 -15.18 -18.95 -11.28
N MET A 177 -15.40 -18.76 -9.98
CA MET A 177 -15.53 -17.45 -9.36
C MET A 177 -15.13 -17.45 -7.89
N ALA A 178 -14.77 -16.27 -7.38
CA ALA A 178 -14.43 -16.08 -5.98
C ALA A 178 -15.05 -14.78 -5.46
N THR A 179 -15.34 -14.75 -4.17
CA THR A 179 -15.74 -13.54 -3.44
C THR A 179 -14.69 -13.19 -2.41
N ASN A 180 -14.45 -11.88 -2.21
CA ASN A 180 -13.56 -11.37 -1.18
C ASN A 180 -14.03 -9.97 -0.76
N ILE A 181 -15.08 -9.95 0.05
CA ILE A 181 -15.73 -8.73 0.55
C ILE A 181 -15.04 -8.35 1.85
N PRO A 182 -14.38 -7.19 1.94
CA PRO A 182 -13.72 -6.75 3.16
C PRO A 182 -14.74 -6.33 4.23
N PRO A 183 -14.40 -6.42 5.52
CA PRO A 183 -15.22 -5.89 6.59
C PRO A 183 -15.18 -4.36 6.65
N HIS A 184 -16.21 -3.76 7.27
CA HIS A 184 -16.36 -2.31 7.43
C HIS A 184 -16.84 -1.94 8.82
N ASN A 185 -16.65 -0.69 9.19
CA ASN A 185 -17.13 -0.14 10.45
C ASN A 185 -18.67 -0.06 10.45
N LEU A 186 -19.31 -0.49 11.56
CA LEU A 186 -20.76 -0.52 11.70
C LEU A 186 -21.38 0.88 11.71
N VAL A 187 -20.74 1.85 12.37
CA VAL A 187 -21.22 3.24 12.44
C VAL A 187 -21.21 3.86 11.04
N GLU A 188 -20.11 3.72 10.31
CA GLU A 188 -19.94 4.25 8.97
C GLU A 188 -20.92 3.61 7.98
N THR A 189 -21.05 2.28 8.03
CA THR A 189 -22.00 1.54 7.17
C THR A 189 -23.45 1.96 7.45
N THR A 190 -23.83 2.12 8.71
CA THR A 190 -25.15 2.59 9.08
C THR A 190 -25.40 4.01 8.56
N ASN A 191 -24.45 4.92 8.72
CA ASN A 191 -24.55 6.28 8.21
C ASN A 191 -24.70 6.32 6.68
N ALA A 192 -23.96 5.48 5.96
CA ALA A 192 -24.08 5.35 4.50
C ALA A 192 -25.45 4.84 4.06
N ILE A 193 -26.04 3.87 4.79
CA ILE A 193 -27.40 3.38 4.52
C ILE A 193 -28.43 4.49 4.78
N ILE A 194 -28.30 5.24 5.86
CA ILE A 194 -29.20 6.35 6.17
C ILE A 194 -29.12 7.42 5.07
N ALA A 195 -27.91 7.78 4.62
CA ALA A 195 -27.70 8.72 3.53
C ALA A 195 -28.37 8.24 2.21
N LEU A 196 -28.25 6.93 1.91
CA LEU A 196 -28.91 6.32 0.75
C LEU A 196 -30.45 6.35 0.87
N ILE A 197 -31.00 6.12 2.05
CA ILE A 197 -32.45 6.21 2.29
C ILE A 197 -32.95 7.64 2.10
N GLU A 198 -32.19 8.63 2.56
CA GLU A 198 -32.54 10.06 2.45
C GLU A 198 -32.38 10.59 1.03
N THR A 199 -31.34 10.12 0.32
CA THR A 199 -31.02 10.54 -1.05
C THR A 199 -30.77 9.30 -1.91
N PRO A 200 -31.82 8.69 -2.53
CA PRO A 200 -31.67 7.46 -3.33
C PRO A 200 -30.71 7.60 -4.53
N GLU A 201 -30.57 8.82 -5.06
CA GLU A 201 -29.68 9.12 -6.19
C GLU A 201 -28.24 9.46 -5.78
N ILE A 202 -27.89 9.33 -4.50
CA ILE A 202 -26.55 9.57 -3.98
C ILE A 202 -25.50 8.80 -4.80
N SER A 203 -24.41 9.46 -5.19
CA SER A 203 -23.30 8.84 -5.92
C SER A 203 -22.43 8.00 -5.01
N VAL A 204 -21.64 7.09 -5.60
CA VAL A 204 -20.66 6.29 -4.83
C VAL A 204 -19.62 7.21 -4.16
N GLY A 205 -19.19 8.30 -4.82
CA GLY A 205 -18.28 9.27 -4.23
C GLY A 205 -18.83 9.91 -2.95
N GLU A 206 -20.09 10.35 -2.96
CA GLU A 206 -20.76 10.91 -1.77
C GLU A 206 -21.01 9.84 -0.69
N LEU A 207 -21.27 8.59 -1.07
CA LEU A 207 -21.35 7.48 -0.10
C LEU A 207 -20.00 7.24 0.61
N MET A 208 -18.88 7.49 -0.07
CA MET A 208 -17.53 7.38 0.52
C MET A 208 -17.24 8.46 1.58
N ASP A 209 -18.00 9.55 1.64
CA ASP A 209 -17.90 10.52 2.74
C ASP A 209 -18.43 9.92 4.06
N HIS A 210 -19.35 8.97 3.96
CA HIS A 210 -19.93 8.26 5.10
C HIS A 210 -19.24 6.91 5.37
N LEU A 211 -18.78 6.21 4.33
CA LEU A 211 -18.09 4.92 4.38
C LEU A 211 -16.77 5.00 3.57
N PRO A 212 -15.72 5.58 4.15
CA PRO A 212 -14.48 5.91 3.42
C PRO A 212 -13.69 4.68 2.92
N GLY A 213 -13.91 3.51 3.53
CA GLY A 213 -13.23 2.29 3.12
C GLY A 213 -13.38 1.14 4.10
N PRO A 214 -12.76 0.00 3.81
CA PRO A 214 -12.73 -1.16 4.70
C PRO A 214 -12.18 -0.84 6.08
N ASP A 215 -12.61 -1.61 7.08
CA ASP A 215 -12.15 -1.53 8.47
C ASP A 215 -11.85 -2.93 8.99
N PHE A 216 -10.58 -3.30 9.01
CA PHE A 216 -10.14 -4.64 9.36
C PHE A 216 -10.02 -4.84 10.87
N PRO A 217 -10.35 -6.03 11.40
CA PRO A 217 -10.27 -6.32 12.83
C PRO A 217 -8.84 -6.19 13.40
N THR A 218 -7.82 -6.42 12.58
CA THR A 218 -6.40 -6.36 12.95
C THR A 218 -5.77 -4.97 12.85
N GLY A 219 -6.54 -3.93 12.47
CA GLY A 219 -6.06 -2.55 12.33
C GLY A 219 -5.16 -2.35 11.11
N GLY A 220 -4.03 -1.68 11.31
CA GLY A 220 -3.06 -1.35 10.26
C GLY A 220 -3.47 -0.16 9.39
N PHE A 221 -2.80 -0.03 8.26
CA PHE A 221 -3.02 1.06 7.31
C PHE A 221 -3.52 0.55 5.97
N ILE A 222 -4.44 1.30 5.34
CA ILE A 222 -4.76 1.18 3.92
C ILE A 222 -4.09 2.36 3.20
N TYR A 223 -3.28 2.05 2.18
CA TYR A 223 -2.58 3.05 1.39
C TYR A 223 -3.31 3.36 0.09
N GLY A 224 -3.71 4.62 -0.04
CA GLY A 224 -4.43 5.12 -1.20
C GLY A 224 -5.93 4.84 -1.20
N ARG A 225 -6.70 5.75 -1.80
CA ARG A 225 -8.18 5.65 -1.90
C ARG A 225 -8.65 5.12 -3.25
N GLU A 226 -7.79 5.12 -4.26
CA GLU A 226 -8.20 4.79 -5.64
C GLU A 226 -8.67 3.34 -5.77
N GLY A 227 -7.96 2.38 -5.14
CA GLY A 227 -8.38 0.97 -5.14
C GLY A 227 -9.71 0.73 -4.42
N ILE A 228 -10.00 1.51 -3.35
CA ILE A 228 -11.29 1.48 -2.64
C ILE A 228 -12.38 2.01 -3.58
N ARG A 229 -12.16 3.18 -4.17
CA ARG A 229 -13.11 3.81 -5.10
C ARG A 229 -13.46 2.89 -6.26
N GLN A 230 -12.44 2.34 -6.91
CA GLN A 230 -12.63 1.38 -8.00
C GLN A 230 -13.46 0.18 -7.56
N ALA A 231 -13.17 -0.39 -6.36
CA ALA A 231 -13.93 -1.52 -5.83
C ALA A 231 -15.39 -1.16 -5.58
N TYR A 232 -15.67 0.02 -5.02
CA TYR A 232 -17.02 0.47 -4.71
C TYR A 232 -17.85 0.82 -5.94
N GLU A 233 -17.21 1.32 -6.99
CA GLU A 233 -17.88 1.62 -8.26
C GLU A 233 -18.12 0.36 -9.11
N THR A 234 -17.13 -0.54 -9.21
CA THR A 234 -17.15 -1.65 -10.17
C THR A 234 -17.33 -3.03 -9.56
N GLY A 235 -17.29 -3.16 -8.24
CA GLY A 235 -17.28 -4.43 -7.52
C GLY A 235 -15.91 -5.11 -7.45
N LYS A 236 -14.85 -4.55 -8.10
CA LYS A 236 -13.49 -5.09 -8.06
C LYS A 236 -12.46 -3.98 -7.87
N GLY A 237 -11.48 -4.24 -7.02
CA GLY A 237 -10.37 -3.31 -6.78
C GLY A 237 -9.25 -3.99 -6.00
N VAL A 238 -8.11 -3.32 -5.91
CA VAL A 238 -6.96 -3.78 -5.13
C VAL A 238 -6.51 -2.67 -4.22
N ILE A 239 -6.40 -2.96 -2.93
CA ILE A 239 -5.87 -2.04 -1.93
C ILE A 239 -4.57 -2.59 -1.35
N GLN A 240 -3.70 -1.70 -0.90
CA GLN A 240 -2.48 -2.07 -0.19
C GLN A 240 -2.70 -1.91 1.31
N LEU A 241 -2.39 -2.99 2.05
CA LEU A 241 -2.41 -3.01 3.51
C LEU A 241 -0.99 -2.98 4.04
N ARG A 242 -0.74 -2.20 5.09
CA ARG A 242 0.52 -2.18 5.82
C ARG A 242 0.32 -2.41 7.30
N ALA A 243 1.29 -3.09 7.90
CA ALA A 243 1.45 -3.20 9.35
C ALA A 243 1.66 -1.81 9.98
N ARG A 244 1.14 -1.61 11.19
CA ARG A 244 1.51 -0.46 12.02
C ARG A 244 2.82 -0.79 12.73
N ALA A 245 3.84 0.00 12.46
CA ALA A 245 5.13 -0.11 13.10
C ALA A 245 5.59 1.27 13.60
N ILE A 246 6.18 1.31 14.77
CA ILE A 246 6.75 2.51 15.40
C ILE A 246 8.23 2.30 15.65
N ILE A 247 9.01 3.38 15.57
CA ILE A 247 10.43 3.35 15.88
C ILE A 247 10.62 3.83 17.32
N GLU A 248 11.12 2.97 18.16
CA GLU A 248 11.42 3.27 19.57
C GLU A 248 12.94 3.26 19.79
N ARG A 249 13.41 4.16 20.63
CA ARG A 249 14.81 4.15 21.11
C ARG A 249 14.94 3.32 22.38
N ASP A 250 16.03 2.58 22.48
CA ASP A 250 16.32 1.85 23.69
C ASP A 250 16.51 2.80 24.89
N ARG A 251 16.45 2.25 26.12
CA ARG A 251 16.57 3.04 27.36
C ARG A 251 17.88 3.84 27.46
N LYS A 252 18.91 3.47 26.71
CA LYS A 252 20.22 4.15 26.67
C LYS A 252 20.32 5.16 25.51
N GLY A 253 19.33 5.21 24.61
CA GLY A 253 19.32 6.07 23.45
C GLY A 253 20.36 5.72 22.36
N GLU A 254 20.99 4.54 22.47
CA GLU A 254 22.08 4.13 21.58
C GLU A 254 21.62 3.30 20.37
N ARG A 255 20.42 2.72 20.42
CA ARG A 255 19.86 1.86 19.38
C ARG A 255 18.40 2.21 19.13
N GLU A 256 17.99 2.07 17.91
CA GLU A 256 16.60 2.12 17.51
C GLU A 256 16.06 0.70 17.37
N ASN A 257 14.77 0.52 17.68
CA ASN A 257 14.05 -0.74 17.53
C ASN A 257 12.79 -0.46 16.70
N ILE A 258 12.44 -1.39 15.84
CA ILE A 258 11.17 -1.35 15.12
C ILE A 258 10.18 -2.21 15.91
N VAL A 259 9.09 -1.59 16.36
CA VAL A 259 8.05 -2.27 17.12
C VAL A 259 6.79 -2.35 16.27
N ILE A 260 6.39 -3.58 15.95
CA ILE A 260 5.20 -3.87 15.14
C ILE A 260 4.03 -4.11 16.10
N THR A 261 3.00 -3.28 16.02
CA THR A 261 1.83 -3.31 16.89
C THR A 261 0.56 -3.83 16.23
N GLU A 262 0.46 -3.75 14.88
CA GLU A 262 -0.69 -4.23 14.12
C GLU A 262 -0.20 -4.87 12.81
N LEU A 263 -0.88 -5.91 12.36
CA LEU A 263 -0.56 -6.63 11.12
C LEU A 263 -1.66 -6.48 10.08
N PRO A 264 -1.30 -6.58 8.78
CA PRO A 264 -2.30 -6.66 7.72
C PRO A 264 -3.26 -7.83 7.95
N TYR A 265 -4.53 -7.63 7.60
CA TYR A 265 -5.57 -8.64 7.76
C TYR A 265 -5.18 -9.97 7.09
N GLN A 266 -5.46 -11.09 7.78
CA GLN A 266 -5.12 -12.46 7.37
C GLN A 266 -3.60 -12.77 7.32
N THR A 267 -2.76 -11.94 7.91
CA THR A 267 -1.33 -12.22 8.06
C THR A 267 -1.09 -13.07 9.31
N ASN A 268 -0.29 -14.13 9.17
CA ASN A 268 0.15 -14.97 10.29
C ASN A 268 1.41 -14.38 10.92
N LYS A 269 1.35 -14.06 12.23
CA LYS A 269 2.45 -13.42 12.96
C LYS A 269 3.70 -14.31 13.06
N ALA A 270 3.55 -15.58 13.38
CA ALA A 270 4.69 -16.50 13.52
C ALA A 270 5.44 -16.66 12.19
N LYS A 271 4.71 -16.88 11.07
CA LYS A 271 5.32 -16.95 9.72
C LYS A 271 5.99 -15.65 9.31
N LEU A 272 5.45 -14.50 9.71
CA LEU A 272 6.10 -13.22 9.47
C LEU A 272 7.44 -13.12 10.20
N ILE A 273 7.50 -13.50 11.48
CA ILE A 273 8.72 -13.51 12.28
C ILE A 273 9.76 -14.47 11.69
N GLU A 274 9.33 -15.68 11.31
CA GLU A 274 10.19 -16.67 10.61
C GLU A 274 10.78 -16.07 9.33
N ARG A 275 9.94 -15.43 8.50
CA ARG A 275 10.40 -14.83 7.24
C ARG A 275 11.39 -13.68 7.47
N ILE A 276 11.21 -12.87 8.49
CA ILE A 276 12.20 -11.84 8.87
C ILE A 276 13.52 -12.49 9.26
N ALA A 277 13.48 -13.55 10.08
CA ALA A 277 14.68 -14.27 10.50
C ALA A 277 15.42 -14.92 9.31
N GLU A 278 14.69 -15.52 8.35
CA GLU A 278 15.28 -16.05 7.11
C GLU A 278 16.01 -14.97 6.32
N LEU A 279 15.38 -13.79 6.10
CA LEU A 279 15.97 -12.68 5.37
C LEU A 279 17.26 -12.15 6.03
N VAL A 280 17.33 -12.21 7.36
CA VAL A 280 18.54 -11.87 8.10
C VAL A 280 19.64 -12.92 7.91
N GLN A 281 19.30 -14.22 7.92
CA GLN A 281 20.23 -15.33 7.68
C GLN A 281 20.76 -15.33 6.25
N GLU A 282 19.90 -15.06 5.27
CA GLU A 282 20.23 -14.93 3.85
C GLU A 282 21.04 -13.65 3.56
N LYS A 283 21.20 -12.76 4.53
CA LYS A 283 21.81 -11.41 4.38
C LYS A 283 21.10 -10.54 3.36
N ALA A 284 19.83 -10.80 3.13
CA ALA A 284 18.98 -9.95 2.29
C ALA A 284 18.58 -8.66 3.02
N ILE A 285 18.48 -8.72 4.35
CA ILE A 285 18.33 -7.56 5.23
C ILE A 285 19.46 -7.63 6.25
N GLU A 286 20.33 -6.63 6.23
CA GLU A 286 21.38 -6.45 7.24
C GLU A 286 20.90 -5.42 8.27
N GLY A 287 21.55 -5.36 9.44
CA GLY A 287 21.24 -4.35 10.45
C GLY A 287 20.31 -4.82 11.57
N ILE A 288 19.64 -5.95 11.47
CA ILE A 288 18.87 -6.55 12.55
C ILE A 288 19.78 -7.36 13.46
N SER A 289 19.65 -7.17 14.78
CA SER A 289 20.42 -7.89 15.79
C SER A 289 19.63 -9.02 16.45
N ASN A 290 18.34 -8.81 16.70
CA ASN A 290 17.46 -9.77 17.37
C ASN A 290 15.99 -9.50 17.00
N ILE A 291 15.14 -10.51 17.18
CA ILE A 291 13.70 -10.40 17.01
C ILE A 291 13.04 -11.05 18.22
N ARG A 292 12.12 -10.33 18.87
CA ARG A 292 11.39 -10.83 20.04
C ARG A 292 9.89 -10.62 19.85
N ASP A 293 9.14 -11.63 20.23
CA ASP A 293 7.70 -11.51 20.38
C ASP A 293 7.38 -11.20 21.85
N GLU A 294 6.87 -10.01 22.10
CA GLU A 294 6.47 -9.51 23.41
C GLU A 294 4.94 -9.37 23.51
N SER A 295 4.21 -10.00 22.57
CA SER A 295 2.74 -9.94 22.54
C SER A 295 2.15 -10.57 23.79
N ASP A 296 1.15 -9.91 24.38
CA ASP A 296 0.43 -10.36 25.55
C ASP A 296 -1.09 -10.11 25.42
N ARG A 297 -1.82 -10.11 26.53
CA ARG A 297 -3.27 -9.85 26.56
C ARG A 297 -3.63 -8.39 26.27
N GLU A 298 -2.69 -7.47 26.42
CA GLU A 298 -2.92 -6.03 26.16
C GLU A 298 -2.77 -5.71 24.66
N GLY A 299 -2.10 -6.58 23.89
CA GLY A 299 -1.97 -6.41 22.46
C GLY A 299 -0.76 -7.11 21.84
N MET A 300 -0.65 -6.94 20.52
CA MET A 300 0.46 -7.46 19.76
C MET A 300 1.67 -6.52 19.86
N ARG A 301 2.86 -7.09 20.12
CA ARG A 301 4.11 -6.35 20.18
C ARG A 301 5.25 -7.23 19.70
N VAL A 302 5.66 -7.07 18.45
CA VAL A 302 6.85 -7.72 17.90
C VAL A 302 7.97 -6.69 17.80
N VAL A 303 9.07 -6.93 18.49
CA VAL A 303 10.22 -6.03 18.59
C VAL A 303 11.36 -6.55 17.73
N VAL A 304 11.74 -5.77 16.71
CA VAL A 304 12.90 -6.00 15.85
C VAL A 304 14.01 -5.06 16.33
N GLU A 305 15.01 -5.62 17.02
CA GLU A 305 16.15 -4.88 17.55
C GLU A 305 17.19 -4.63 16.45
N LEU A 306 17.61 -3.39 16.30
CA LEU A 306 18.61 -3.02 15.31
C LEU A 306 20.03 -3.02 15.88
N LYS A 307 21.03 -3.16 15.01
CA LYS A 307 22.43 -2.94 15.37
C LYS A 307 22.69 -1.45 15.59
N ARG A 308 23.81 -1.11 16.21
CA ARG A 308 24.21 0.29 16.41
C ARG A 308 24.45 0.99 15.07
N ASN A 309 24.05 2.24 14.96
CA ASN A 309 24.21 3.11 13.80
C ASN A 309 23.44 2.67 12.53
N GLU A 310 22.45 1.80 12.67
CA GLU A 310 21.55 1.47 11.57
C GLU A 310 20.40 2.48 11.50
N VAL A 311 19.91 2.75 10.31
CA VAL A 311 18.77 3.65 10.06
C VAL A 311 17.48 2.83 10.05
N ALA A 312 16.65 3.02 11.09
CA ALA A 312 15.45 2.20 11.27
C ALA A 312 14.45 2.31 10.10
N GLU A 313 14.32 3.49 9.48
CA GLU A 313 13.42 3.73 8.35
C GLU A 313 13.82 2.90 7.12
N VAL A 314 15.11 2.77 6.84
CA VAL A 314 15.62 1.96 5.72
C VAL A 314 15.28 0.48 5.94
N ILE A 315 15.52 -0.02 7.15
CA ILE A 315 15.23 -1.43 7.50
C ILE A 315 13.71 -1.66 7.48
N LEU A 316 12.91 -0.72 7.98
CA LEU A 316 11.45 -0.79 7.94
C LEU A 316 10.94 -0.86 6.49
N ASN A 317 11.48 -0.05 5.59
CA ASN A 317 11.14 -0.10 4.17
C ASN A 317 11.53 -1.43 3.52
N GLN A 318 12.68 -2.01 3.89
CA GLN A 318 13.08 -3.34 3.45
C GLN A 318 12.12 -4.42 3.95
N LEU A 319 11.67 -4.32 5.22
CA LEU A 319 10.69 -5.22 5.79
C LEU A 319 9.34 -5.13 5.04
N TYR A 320 8.85 -3.93 4.74
CA TYR A 320 7.64 -3.75 3.93
C TYR A 320 7.78 -4.36 2.53
N LYS A 321 8.94 -4.24 1.90
CA LYS A 321 9.17 -4.77 0.55
C LYS A 321 9.31 -6.29 0.49
N HIS A 322 9.91 -6.90 1.49
CA HIS A 322 10.31 -8.32 1.44
C HIS A 322 9.47 -9.26 2.31
N THR A 323 8.51 -8.72 3.08
CA THR A 323 7.69 -9.50 4.00
C THR A 323 6.20 -9.17 3.87
N GLN A 324 5.37 -9.92 4.59
CA GLN A 324 3.93 -9.66 4.67
C GLN A 324 3.56 -8.47 5.59
N MET A 325 4.53 -7.68 6.04
CA MET A 325 4.23 -6.38 6.67
C MET A 325 3.54 -5.41 5.70
N GLN A 326 3.70 -5.61 4.41
CA GLN A 326 2.89 -5.00 3.37
C GLN A 326 2.33 -6.09 2.46
N THR A 327 1.02 -6.05 2.21
CA THR A 327 0.33 -7.00 1.33
C THR A 327 -0.75 -6.30 0.53
N SER A 328 -1.12 -6.88 -0.61
CA SER A 328 -2.26 -6.43 -1.39
C SER A 328 -3.50 -7.23 -1.01
N PHE A 329 -4.64 -6.55 -0.88
CA PHE A 329 -5.94 -7.17 -0.68
C PHE A 329 -6.82 -6.92 -1.91
N GLY A 330 -7.16 -7.99 -2.63
CA GLY A 330 -8.04 -7.91 -3.79
C GLY A 330 -9.50 -7.93 -3.35
N ILE A 331 -10.22 -6.84 -3.55
CA ILE A 331 -11.65 -6.72 -3.25
C ILE A 331 -12.45 -7.30 -4.41
N ILE A 332 -13.41 -8.20 -4.11
CA ILE A 332 -14.36 -8.77 -5.07
C ILE A 332 -15.72 -8.83 -4.38
N LEU A 333 -16.61 -7.92 -4.73
CA LEU A 333 -17.94 -7.78 -4.12
C LEU A 333 -18.96 -8.69 -4.83
N LEU A 334 -18.70 -10.00 -4.79
CA LEU A 334 -19.57 -11.02 -5.39
C LEU A 334 -20.47 -11.64 -4.33
N ALA A 335 -21.76 -11.59 -4.50
CA ALA A 335 -22.74 -12.19 -3.59
C ALA A 335 -23.92 -12.82 -4.36
N ILE A 336 -24.69 -13.66 -3.69
CA ILE A 336 -25.93 -14.24 -4.23
C ILE A 336 -27.06 -13.22 -4.09
N HIS A 337 -27.69 -12.88 -5.21
CA HIS A 337 -28.92 -12.11 -5.27
C HIS A 337 -29.96 -12.86 -6.12
N GLN A 338 -31.14 -13.15 -5.57
CA GLN A 338 -32.20 -13.91 -6.25
C GLN A 338 -31.71 -15.25 -6.84
N ASN A 339 -30.95 -16.01 -6.05
CA ASN A 339 -30.34 -17.29 -6.43
C ASN A 339 -29.34 -17.20 -7.62
N GLN A 340 -28.80 -16.04 -7.90
CA GLN A 340 -27.78 -15.83 -8.93
C GLN A 340 -26.55 -15.13 -8.34
N PRO A 341 -25.34 -15.55 -8.71
CA PRO A 341 -24.14 -14.84 -8.32
C PRO A 341 -24.04 -13.52 -9.10
N LYS A 342 -23.90 -12.41 -8.40
CA LYS A 342 -23.81 -11.08 -9.00
C LYS A 342 -22.62 -10.31 -8.41
N LEU A 343 -21.81 -9.72 -9.28
CA LEU A 343 -20.81 -8.73 -8.89
C LEU A 343 -21.53 -7.40 -8.66
N LEU A 344 -21.38 -6.83 -7.49
CA LEU A 344 -22.16 -5.69 -7.02
C LEU A 344 -21.26 -4.49 -6.77
N SER A 345 -21.77 -3.29 -7.04
CA SER A 345 -21.20 -2.05 -6.51
C SER A 345 -21.60 -1.88 -5.04
N LEU A 346 -20.90 -0.99 -4.31
CA LEU A 346 -21.29 -0.66 -2.94
C LEU A 346 -22.76 -0.18 -2.86
N LYS A 347 -23.14 0.74 -3.75
CA LYS A 347 -24.51 1.27 -3.78
C LYS A 347 -25.55 0.18 -3.98
N GLU A 348 -25.31 -0.79 -4.88
CA GLU A 348 -26.21 -1.92 -5.07
C GLU A 348 -26.32 -2.81 -3.82
N MET A 349 -25.21 -3.08 -3.13
CA MET A 349 -25.23 -3.87 -1.90
C MET A 349 -26.06 -3.22 -0.80
N LEU A 350 -25.86 -1.91 -0.57
CA LEU A 350 -26.64 -1.14 0.39
C LEU A 350 -28.12 -1.09 0.00
N HIS A 351 -28.41 -0.90 -1.29
CA HIS A 351 -29.77 -0.84 -1.81
C HIS A 351 -30.53 -2.17 -1.62
N PHE A 352 -29.90 -3.31 -1.93
CA PHE A 352 -30.51 -4.63 -1.74
C PHE A 352 -30.76 -4.95 -0.26
N PHE A 353 -29.87 -4.49 0.61
CA PHE A 353 -30.09 -4.60 2.05
C PHE A 353 -31.32 -3.78 2.48
N VAL A 354 -31.46 -2.52 2.03
CA VAL A 354 -32.63 -1.67 2.35
C VAL A 354 -33.92 -2.31 1.84
N GLN A 355 -33.93 -2.78 0.57
CA GLN A 355 -35.10 -3.47 0.01
C GLN A 355 -35.47 -4.71 0.82
N TYR A 356 -34.48 -5.51 1.21
CA TYR A 356 -34.72 -6.66 2.05
C TYR A 356 -35.27 -6.28 3.42
N ARG A 357 -34.73 -5.24 4.05
CA ARG A 357 -35.29 -4.74 5.34
C ARG A 357 -36.73 -4.25 5.20
N GLN A 358 -37.08 -3.60 4.10
CA GLN A 358 -38.47 -3.22 3.83
C GLN A 358 -39.39 -4.44 3.80
N GLU A 359 -39.00 -5.50 3.07
CA GLU A 359 -39.75 -6.76 3.01
C GLU A 359 -39.96 -7.36 4.40
N ILE A 360 -38.89 -7.45 5.22
CA ILE A 360 -38.95 -7.97 6.58
C ILE A 360 -39.89 -7.16 7.46
N VAL A 361 -39.81 -5.83 7.41
CA VAL A 361 -40.69 -4.93 8.19
C VAL A 361 -42.16 -5.09 7.77
N ILE A 362 -42.44 -5.20 6.46
CA ILE A 362 -43.77 -5.43 5.92
C ILE A 362 -44.35 -6.76 6.43
N ARG A 363 -43.59 -7.86 6.28
CA ARG A 363 -44.02 -9.21 6.71
C ARG A 363 -44.23 -9.26 8.23
N ARG A 364 -43.29 -8.71 9.01
CA ARG A 364 -43.47 -8.58 10.48
C ARG A 364 -44.74 -7.81 10.83
N SER A 365 -44.95 -6.66 10.19
CA SER A 365 -46.10 -5.81 10.48
C SER A 365 -47.43 -6.47 10.12
N HIS A 366 -47.49 -7.25 9.04
CA HIS A 366 -48.65 -8.05 8.69
C HIS A 366 -48.94 -9.14 9.72
N PHE A 367 -47.89 -9.84 10.18
CA PHE A 367 -48.02 -10.86 11.23
C PHE A 367 -48.55 -10.23 12.54
N GLU A 368 -47.94 -9.12 12.98
CA GLU A 368 -48.35 -8.41 14.17
C GLU A 368 -49.77 -7.84 14.04
N LEU A 369 -50.14 -7.31 12.88
CA LEU A 369 -51.48 -6.81 12.59
C LEU A 369 -52.52 -7.94 12.70
N LYS A 370 -52.30 -9.08 12.05
CA LYS A 370 -53.17 -10.25 12.11
C LYS A 370 -53.36 -10.73 13.55
N LYS A 371 -52.29 -10.80 14.33
CA LYS A 371 -52.33 -11.17 15.74
C LYS A 371 -53.08 -10.13 16.60
N ALA A 372 -52.84 -8.83 16.34
CA ALA A 372 -53.52 -7.76 17.05
C ALA A 372 -55.03 -7.69 16.71
N GLU A 373 -55.41 -7.88 15.43
CA GLU A 373 -56.82 -7.94 15.02
C GLU A 373 -57.55 -9.13 15.66
N ALA A 374 -56.93 -10.31 15.66
CA ALA A 374 -57.51 -11.47 16.36
C ALA A 374 -57.67 -11.21 17.88
N ARG A 375 -56.69 -10.54 18.49
CA ARG A 375 -56.78 -10.18 19.94
C ARG A 375 -57.82 -9.13 20.18
N ALA A 376 -57.91 -8.09 19.35
CA ALA A 376 -58.94 -7.04 19.44
C ALA A 376 -60.34 -7.63 19.30
N HIS A 377 -60.50 -8.58 18.37
CA HIS A 377 -61.79 -9.28 18.21
C HIS A 377 -62.24 -9.99 19.47
N ILE A 378 -61.32 -10.69 20.17
CA ILE A 378 -61.64 -11.34 21.45
C ILE A 378 -61.93 -10.30 22.53
N LEU A 379 -61.12 -9.23 22.65
CA LEU A 379 -61.29 -8.18 23.63
C LEU A 379 -62.61 -7.39 23.44
N GLU A 380 -63.04 -7.18 22.21
CA GLU A 380 -64.32 -6.58 21.87
C GLU A 380 -65.50 -7.42 22.40
N GLY A 381 -65.43 -8.75 22.17
CA GLY A 381 -66.37 -9.68 22.72
C GLY A 381 -66.41 -9.67 24.24
N LEU A 382 -65.23 -9.65 24.89
CA LEU A 382 -65.14 -9.56 26.37
C LEU A 382 -65.67 -8.22 26.91
N LYS A 383 -65.39 -7.10 26.24
CA LYS A 383 -65.97 -5.78 26.63
C LYS A 383 -67.45 -5.78 26.54
N LYS A 384 -68.04 -6.24 25.42
CA LYS A 384 -69.52 -6.40 25.25
C LYS A 384 -70.08 -7.35 26.27
N ALA A 385 -69.33 -8.42 26.67
CA ALA A 385 -69.80 -9.36 27.71
C ALA A 385 -69.79 -8.71 29.08
N ILE A 386 -68.93 -7.82 29.44
CA ILE A 386 -68.91 -7.06 30.69
C ILE A 386 -70.11 -6.17 30.76
N ASP A 387 -70.53 -5.49 29.70
CA ASP A 387 -71.68 -4.60 29.64
C ASP A 387 -72.98 -5.36 29.84
N HIS A 388 -73.03 -6.68 29.54
CA HIS A 388 -74.25 -7.53 29.67
C HIS A 388 -73.99 -8.73 30.60
N ILE A 389 -73.14 -8.59 31.62
CA ILE A 389 -72.59 -9.70 32.41
C ILE A 389 -73.67 -10.55 33.10
N ASP A 390 -74.65 -9.93 33.65
CA ASP A 390 -75.74 -10.66 34.41
C ASP A 390 -76.56 -11.55 33.46
N ALA A 391 -76.90 -11.05 32.29
CA ALA A 391 -77.66 -11.79 31.27
C ALA A 391 -76.84 -12.95 30.68
N ILE A 392 -75.50 -12.78 30.51
CA ILE A 392 -74.62 -13.80 30.07
C ILE A 392 -74.45 -14.91 31.09
N ILE A 393 -74.24 -14.57 32.34
CA ILE A 393 -74.15 -15.53 33.45
C ILE A 393 -75.50 -16.31 33.58
N ALA A 394 -76.65 -15.67 33.46
CA ALA A 394 -77.93 -16.34 33.45
C ALA A 394 -78.08 -17.32 32.28
N THR A 395 -77.63 -16.95 31.08
CA THR A 395 -77.64 -17.78 29.85
C THR A 395 -76.69 -19.00 30.01
N ILE A 396 -75.53 -18.83 30.58
CA ILE A 396 -74.53 -19.91 30.80
C ILE A 396 -75.14 -20.90 31.87
N LYS A 397 -75.70 -20.41 32.97
CA LYS A 397 -76.30 -21.24 34.02
C LYS A 397 -77.55 -22.03 33.54
N ALA A 398 -78.23 -21.49 32.54
CA ALA A 398 -79.43 -22.15 31.98
C ALA A 398 -79.07 -23.20 30.89
N SER A 399 -77.81 -23.34 30.55
CA SER A 399 -77.30 -24.30 29.54
C SER A 399 -76.86 -25.58 30.20
N LYS A 400 -77.11 -26.75 29.58
CA LYS A 400 -76.73 -28.06 30.12
C LYS A 400 -75.29 -28.45 29.76
N THR A 401 -74.77 -27.95 28.66
CA THR A 401 -73.45 -28.27 28.18
C THR A 401 -72.69 -27.01 27.75
N PRO A 402 -71.37 -27.00 27.80
CA PRO A 402 -70.58 -25.86 27.33
C PRO A 402 -70.86 -25.53 25.83
N LYS A 403 -71.16 -26.53 24.99
CA LYS A 403 -71.48 -26.33 23.57
C LYS A 403 -72.83 -25.60 23.46
N GLU A 404 -73.83 -26.02 24.17
CA GLU A 404 -75.15 -25.37 24.23
C GLU A 404 -75.02 -23.94 24.74
N ALA A 405 -74.17 -23.68 25.76
CA ALA A 405 -73.94 -22.34 26.22
C ALA A 405 -73.27 -21.45 25.13
N LYS A 406 -72.33 -22.00 24.40
CA LYS A 406 -71.64 -21.35 23.27
C LYS A 406 -72.65 -20.96 22.15
N ASP A 407 -73.50 -21.92 21.73
CA ASP A 407 -74.48 -21.71 20.65
C ASP A 407 -75.50 -20.62 21.08
N ARG A 408 -75.96 -20.66 22.35
CA ARG A 408 -76.86 -19.64 22.84
C ARG A 408 -76.23 -18.25 22.99
N LEU A 409 -74.99 -18.15 23.37
CA LEU A 409 -74.28 -16.87 23.42
C LEU A 409 -74.10 -16.28 21.99
N THR A 410 -73.80 -17.11 21.01
CA THR A 410 -73.77 -16.70 19.62
C THR A 410 -75.12 -16.21 19.09
N GLU A 411 -76.20 -16.98 19.31
CA GLU A 411 -77.54 -16.59 18.81
C GLU A 411 -78.11 -15.36 19.55
N LYS A 412 -77.98 -15.27 20.87
CA LYS A 412 -78.68 -14.24 21.70
C LYS A 412 -77.92 -12.90 21.70
N PHE A 413 -76.57 -12.92 21.68
CA PHE A 413 -75.75 -11.72 21.80
C PHE A 413 -74.95 -11.39 20.57
N ALA A 414 -75.08 -12.20 19.49
CA ALA A 414 -74.31 -12.06 18.24
C ALA A 414 -72.80 -12.02 18.47
N PHE A 415 -72.28 -12.93 19.30
CA PHE A 415 -70.85 -13.16 19.44
C PHE A 415 -70.39 -14.10 18.37
N SER A 416 -69.13 -13.97 17.97
CA SER A 416 -68.44 -15.02 17.14
C SER A 416 -68.17 -16.27 17.99
N ASP A 417 -67.83 -17.34 17.33
CA ASP A 417 -67.47 -18.61 17.95
C ASP A 417 -66.29 -18.46 18.92
N GLU A 418 -65.28 -17.69 18.45
CA GLU A 418 -64.07 -17.42 19.23
C GLU A 418 -64.34 -16.52 20.43
N GLN A 419 -65.20 -15.50 20.27
CA GLN A 419 -65.66 -14.61 21.36
C GLN A 419 -66.47 -15.40 22.42
N ALA A 420 -67.40 -16.23 21.97
CA ALA A 420 -68.23 -17.04 22.88
C ALA A 420 -67.32 -18.05 23.64
N GLN A 421 -66.37 -18.65 23.01
CA GLN A 421 -65.39 -19.54 23.63
C GLN A 421 -64.53 -18.79 24.67
N ALA A 422 -64.01 -17.61 24.35
CA ALA A 422 -63.22 -16.79 25.26
C ALA A 422 -64.07 -16.32 26.52
N ILE A 423 -65.36 -16.05 26.34
CA ILE A 423 -66.26 -15.72 27.41
C ILE A 423 -66.47 -16.93 28.35
N LEU A 424 -66.67 -18.12 27.79
CA LEU A 424 -66.88 -19.35 28.60
C LEU A 424 -65.57 -19.75 29.38
N GLU A 425 -64.40 -19.47 28.83
CA GLU A 425 -63.10 -19.70 29.46
C GLU A 425 -62.68 -18.59 30.45
N MET A 426 -63.49 -17.53 30.55
CA MET A 426 -63.17 -16.38 31.39
C MET A 426 -63.27 -16.77 32.88
N ARG A 427 -62.17 -16.57 33.59
CA ARG A 427 -62.12 -16.83 35.06
C ARG A 427 -62.95 -15.81 35.80
N LEU A 428 -63.66 -16.23 36.84
CA LEU A 428 -64.51 -15.37 37.69
C LEU A 428 -63.73 -14.19 38.31
N GLN A 429 -62.46 -14.33 38.55
CA GLN A 429 -61.58 -13.25 39.02
C GLN A 429 -61.55 -12.04 38.05
N ARG A 430 -61.76 -12.26 36.76
CA ARG A 430 -61.79 -11.19 35.74
C ARG A 430 -63.04 -10.35 35.75
N LEU A 431 -64.04 -10.71 36.58
CA LEU A 431 -65.27 -9.96 36.76
C LEU A 431 -65.13 -8.83 37.78
N THR A 432 -63.99 -8.70 38.46
CA THR A 432 -63.77 -7.58 39.39
C THR A 432 -63.60 -6.25 38.62
N ASN A 433 -64.06 -5.12 39.21
CA ASN A 433 -63.95 -3.80 38.58
C ASN A 433 -62.49 -3.44 38.11
N LEU A 434 -61.52 -3.90 38.85
CA LEU A 434 -60.10 -3.66 38.45
C LEU A 434 -59.74 -4.41 37.20
N GLU A 435 -60.11 -5.68 37.07
CA GLU A 435 -59.78 -6.51 35.90
C GLU A 435 -60.64 -6.10 34.68
N GLN A 436 -61.87 -5.64 34.88
CA GLN A 436 -62.69 -5.06 33.79
C GLN A 436 -62.04 -3.82 33.20
N ARG A 437 -61.46 -2.91 34.01
CA ARG A 437 -60.69 -1.75 33.51
C ARG A 437 -59.47 -2.18 32.69
N LYS A 438 -58.75 -3.18 33.15
CA LYS A 438 -57.58 -3.72 32.38
C LYS A 438 -57.97 -4.26 31.00
N ILE A 439 -59.10 -4.93 30.88
CA ILE A 439 -59.63 -5.41 29.60
C ILE A 439 -59.97 -4.23 28.68
N VAL A 440 -60.57 -3.17 29.17
CA VAL A 440 -60.84 -1.98 28.35
C VAL A 440 -59.58 -1.25 27.95
N GLU A 441 -58.59 -1.09 28.85
CA GLU A 441 -57.29 -0.50 28.59
C GLU A 441 -56.50 -1.32 27.55
N GLU A 442 -56.52 -2.66 27.70
CA GLU A 442 -55.86 -3.57 26.74
C GLU A 442 -56.48 -3.44 25.34
N TYR A 443 -57.83 -3.36 25.28
CA TYR A 443 -58.54 -3.15 24.01
C TYR A 443 -58.13 -1.84 23.33
N GLU A 444 -58.10 -0.74 24.09
CA GLU A 444 -57.74 0.58 23.55
C GLU A 444 -56.27 0.59 23.04
N GLN A 445 -55.34 -0.04 23.81
CA GLN A 445 -53.94 -0.19 23.39
C GLN A 445 -53.82 -1.03 22.12
N THR A 446 -54.58 -2.12 22.03
CA THR A 446 -54.59 -3.01 20.86
C THR A 446 -55.11 -2.27 19.61
N ILE A 447 -56.21 -1.46 19.75
CA ILE A 447 -56.74 -0.65 18.65
C ILE A 447 -55.71 0.42 18.20
N LYS A 448 -55.03 1.07 19.15
CA LYS A 448 -53.95 2.02 18.81
C LYS A 448 -52.82 1.33 18.03
N LEU A 449 -52.45 0.12 18.44
CA LEU A 449 -51.43 -0.69 17.73
C LEU A 449 -51.89 -1.05 16.31
N ILE A 450 -53.16 -1.51 16.14
CA ILE A 450 -53.75 -1.83 14.84
C ILE A 450 -53.71 -0.60 13.91
N ASN A 451 -54.12 0.56 14.40
CA ASN A 451 -54.12 1.80 13.61
C ASN A 451 -52.71 2.22 13.22
N ARG A 452 -51.74 2.08 14.14
CA ARG A 452 -50.29 2.34 13.87
C ARG A 452 -49.77 1.39 12.79
N LEU A 453 -50.04 0.08 12.91
CA LEU A 453 -49.58 -0.92 11.96
C LEU A 453 -50.21 -0.71 10.57
N LYS A 454 -51.51 -0.37 10.49
CA LYS A 454 -52.20 -0.04 9.23
C LYS A 454 -51.61 1.23 8.59
N ALA A 455 -51.34 2.27 9.38
CA ALA A 455 -50.67 3.47 8.89
C ALA A 455 -49.26 3.18 8.38
N LEU A 456 -48.48 2.35 9.08
CA LEU A 456 -47.14 1.92 8.66
C LEU A 456 -47.17 1.19 7.33
N LEU A 457 -48.06 0.20 7.20
CA LEU A 457 -48.22 -0.59 5.96
C LEU A 457 -48.74 0.22 4.75
N ALA A 458 -49.39 1.35 5.00
CA ALA A 458 -49.88 2.24 3.94
C ALA A 458 -48.85 3.26 3.44
N SER A 459 -47.64 3.30 4.00
CA SER A 459 -46.66 4.34 3.67
C SER A 459 -45.23 3.83 3.69
N ASP A 460 -44.59 3.74 2.50
CA ASP A 460 -43.19 3.38 2.35
C ASP A 460 -42.26 4.31 3.14
N ARG A 461 -42.61 5.60 3.25
CA ARG A 461 -41.85 6.57 4.03
C ARG A 461 -41.81 6.21 5.52
N LEU A 462 -42.91 5.74 6.09
CA LEU A 462 -42.97 5.31 7.49
C LEU A 462 -42.18 4.04 7.72
N ILE A 463 -42.17 3.11 6.75
CA ILE A 463 -41.35 1.91 6.77
C ILE A 463 -39.87 2.27 6.77
N LEU A 464 -39.44 3.15 5.86
CA LEU A 464 -38.04 3.61 5.78
C LEU A 464 -37.60 4.36 7.05
N ASN A 465 -38.49 5.19 7.63
CA ASN A 465 -38.19 5.84 8.92
C ASN A 465 -38.00 4.83 10.05
N LEU A 466 -38.84 3.80 10.11
CA LEU A 466 -38.70 2.73 11.12
C LEU A 466 -37.37 1.97 10.93
N ILE A 467 -36.95 1.68 9.68
CA ILE A 467 -35.67 1.06 9.38
C ILE A 467 -34.53 1.94 9.86
N LYS A 468 -34.60 3.26 9.65
CA LYS A 468 -33.60 4.22 10.15
C LYS A 468 -33.52 4.19 11.68
N GLU A 469 -34.63 4.19 12.38
CA GLU A 469 -34.68 4.12 13.85
C GLU A 469 -34.04 2.82 14.36
N GLU A 470 -34.36 1.67 13.73
CA GLU A 470 -33.75 0.38 14.07
C GLU A 470 -32.24 0.36 13.85
N LEU A 471 -31.77 0.89 12.71
CA LEU A 471 -30.36 0.98 12.39
C LEU A 471 -29.61 1.91 13.35
N LEU A 472 -30.18 3.05 13.71
CA LEU A 472 -29.60 3.97 14.70
C LEU A 472 -29.48 3.30 16.07
N SER A 473 -30.52 2.56 16.50
CA SER A 473 -30.49 1.81 17.76
C SER A 473 -29.37 0.76 17.80
N ILE A 474 -29.14 0.07 16.68
CA ILE A 474 -28.06 -0.91 16.56
C ILE A 474 -26.69 -0.20 16.55
N ARG A 475 -26.55 0.89 15.81
CA ARG A 475 -25.35 1.72 15.80
C ARG A 475 -24.97 2.17 17.22
N ASP A 476 -25.92 2.69 17.95
CA ASP A 476 -25.71 3.25 19.30
C ASP A 476 -25.41 2.14 20.33
N ALA A 477 -25.92 0.92 20.12
CA ALA A 477 -25.69 -0.23 21.01
C ALA A 477 -24.40 -1.00 20.75
N PHE A 478 -23.90 -1.03 19.50
CA PHE A 478 -22.79 -1.89 19.05
C PHE A 478 -21.70 -1.15 18.26
N GLY A 479 -21.88 0.13 17.97
CA GLY A 479 -20.90 0.92 17.24
C GLY A 479 -19.62 1.13 18.04
N ASP A 480 -18.50 1.10 17.33
CA ASP A 480 -17.15 1.38 17.85
C ASP A 480 -16.36 2.25 16.89
N GLU A 481 -15.16 2.66 17.28
CA GLU A 481 -14.27 3.44 16.45
C GLU A 481 -13.62 2.59 15.35
N ARG A 482 -13.24 3.25 14.25
CA ARG A 482 -12.47 2.65 13.18
C ARG A 482 -11.12 2.15 13.70
N LYS A 483 -10.74 0.94 13.32
CA LYS A 483 -9.45 0.31 13.66
C LYS A 483 -8.39 0.57 12.59
N THR A 484 -8.76 0.48 11.32
CA THR A 484 -7.83 0.62 10.19
C THR A 484 -7.78 2.06 9.72
N GLU A 485 -6.59 2.65 9.68
CA GLU A 485 -6.38 4.02 9.21
C GLU A 485 -6.21 4.04 7.68
N ILE A 486 -6.89 4.98 7.01
CA ILE A 486 -6.76 5.18 5.56
C ILE A 486 -5.85 6.40 5.35
N VAL A 487 -4.69 6.17 4.75
CA VAL A 487 -3.69 7.20 4.47
C VAL A 487 -3.60 7.46 2.97
N GLU A 488 -3.18 8.66 2.59
CA GLU A 488 -2.91 8.95 1.19
C GLU A 488 -1.82 8.02 0.64
N ALA A 489 -1.87 7.73 -0.66
CA ALA A 489 -0.90 6.84 -1.28
C ALA A 489 0.51 7.37 -1.02
N ALA A 490 1.29 6.64 -0.22
CA ALA A 490 2.72 6.88 -0.17
C ALA A 490 3.30 6.56 -1.55
N PRO A 491 4.29 7.32 -2.04
CA PRO A 491 5.02 6.93 -3.24
C PRO A 491 5.51 5.48 -3.07
N GLU A 492 5.53 4.72 -4.16
CA GLU A 492 6.12 3.38 -4.16
C GLU A 492 7.52 3.45 -3.54
N ILE A 493 7.84 2.48 -2.68
CA ILE A 493 9.17 2.37 -2.06
C ILE A 493 10.20 2.27 -3.19
N ARG A 494 10.96 3.33 -3.39
CA ARG A 494 12.02 3.39 -4.39
C ARG A 494 13.23 2.60 -3.93
N VAL A 495 14.12 2.28 -4.85
CA VAL A 495 15.37 1.58 -4.51
C VAL A 495 16.22 2.41 -3.54
N GLU A 496 16.18 3.73 -3.69
CA GLU A 496 16.86 4.67 -2.80
C GLU A 496 16.35 4.60 -1.35
N ASP A 497 15.05 4.41 -1.14
CA ASP A 497 14.45 4.31 0.21
C ASP A 497 14.89 3.04 0.98
N LEU A 498 15.55 2.11 0.26
CA LEU A 498 16.11 0.87 0.81
C LEU A 498 17.61 0.95 1.11
N ILE A 499 18.24 2.09 0.81
CA ILE A 499 19.68 2.30 0.91
C ILE A 499 19.93 3.47 1.83
N ALA A 500 20.79 3.27 2.83
CA ALA A 500 21.18 4.37 3.74
C ALA A 500 21.87 5.49 2.95
N GLU A 501 21.56 6.75 3.28
CA GLU A 501 22.28 7.90 2.77
C GLU A 501 23.62 8.00 3.52
N GLU A 502 24.71 7.66 2.84
CA GLU A 502 26.06 7.67 3.36
C GLU A 502 27.02 8.37 2.38
N ASP A 503 28.00 9.09 2.96
CA ASP A 503 29.08 9.66 2.16
C ASP A 503 30.06 8.59 1.70
N MET A 504 30.25 8.54 0.38
CA MET A 504 31.14 7.60 -0.31
C MET A 504 32.29 8.33 -0.97
N VAL A 505 33.47 7.76 -0.88
CA VAL A 505 34.62 8.16 -1.69
C VAL A 505 34.53 7.44 -3.03
N VAL A 506 34.25 8.18 -4.10
CA VAL A 506 34.29 7.67 -5.47
C VAL A 506 35.69 7.88 -6.03
N THR A 507 36.29 6.81 -6.54
CA THR A 507 37.65 6.82 -7.11
C THR A 507 37.57 6.37 -8.57
N ILE A 508 38.19 7.14 -9.45
CA ILE A 508 38.26 6.89 -10.89
C ILE A 508 39.73 6.86 -11.30
N THR A 509 40.11 5.85 -12.07
CA THR A 509 41.49 5.73 -12.59
C THR A 509 41.60 6.22 -14.03
N HIS A 510 42.79 6.59 -14.41
CA HIS A 510 43.12 7.05 -15.79
C HIS A 510 42.73 6.04 -16.88
N THR A 511 42.82 4.75 -16.58
CA THR A 511 42.39 3.68 -17.49
C THR A 511 40.87 3.40 -17.46
N GLY A 512 40.09 4.24 -16.75
CA GLY A 512 38.64 4.20 -16.76
C GLY A 512 38.03 3.15 -15.86
N TYR A 513 38.67 2.80 -14.72
CA TYR A 513 38.05 2.00 -13.65
C TYR A 513 37.45 2.90 -12.60
N ILE A 514 36.29 2.49 -12.09
CA ILE A 514 35.54 3.24 -11.07
C ILE A 514 35.13 2.33 -9.93
N LYS A 515 35.13 2.86 -8.72
CA LYS A 515 34.63 2.22 -7.50
C LYS A 515 34.14 3.25 -6.49
N ARG A 516 33.35 2.78 -5.53
CA ARG A 516 33.01 3.54 -4.32
C ARG A 516 33.47 2.83 -3.06
N ASN A 517 33.78 3.61 -2.02
CA ASN A 517 34.14 3.14 -0.70
C ASN A 517 33.50 4.02 0.36
N PRO A 518 32.98 3.46 1.49
CA PRO A 518 32.51 4.28 2.61
C PRO A 518 33.63 5.20 3.12
N ILE A 519 33.31 6.43 3.44
CA ILE A 519 34.28 7.41 3.98
C ILE A 519 34.90 6.92 5.28
N SER A 520 34.19 6.09 6.05
CA SER A 520 34.65 5.48 7.30
C SER A 520 35.92 4.60 7.15
N LEU A 521 36.19 4.11 5.92
CA LEU A 521 37.43 3.38 5.64
C LEU A 521 38.68 4.28 5.54
N TYR A 522 38.46 5.61 5.45
CA TYR A 522 39.50 6.63 5.37
C TYR A 522 39.59 7.38 6.71
N ARG A 523 40.20 6.77 7.76
CA ARG A 523 40.38 7.42 9.08
C ARG A 523 41.22 8.68 8.94
N SER A 524 40.80 9.76 9.56
CA SER A 524 41.57 10.99 9.66
C SER A 524 42.97 10.69 10.30
N GLN A 525 44.04 11.17 9.70
CA GLN A 525 45.39 11.08 10.20
C GLN A 525 45.88 12.49 10.63
N HIS A 526 46.66 12.56 11.69
CA HIS A 526 47.28 13.80 12.09
C HIS A 526 48.37 14.23 11.10
N ARG A 527 48.71 15.51 11.04
CA ARG A 527 49.84 16.07 10.27
C ARG A 527 51.11 15.27 10.51
N GLY A 528 51.77 14.80 9.41
CA GLY A 528 52.99 13.98 9.47
C GLY A 528 52.78 12.45 9.41
N GLY A 529 51.48 11.98 9.30
CA GLY A 529 51.22 10.54 9.10
C GLY A 529 51.58 10.07 7.67
N LYS A 530 52.00 8.79 7.56
CA LYS A 530 52.19 8.12 6.26
C LYS A 530 50.81 7.98 5.58
N GLY A 531 50.55 8.69 4.51
CA GLY A 531 49.33 8.57 3.71
C GLY A 531 48.96 7.13 3.41
N LYS A 532 47.67 6.81 3.22
CA LYS A 532 47.22 5.46 2.84
C LYS A 532 47.01 5.40 1.35
N VAL A 533 47.49 4.31 0.73
CA VAL A 533 47.28 4.03 -0.71
C VAL A 533 45.81 3.76 -0.96
N GLY A 534 45.19 4.52 -1.90
CA GLY A 534 43.77 4.39 -2.26
C GLY A 534 43.44 3.21 -3.17
N ILE A 535 44.42 2.79 -4.01
CA ILE A 535 44.30 1.69 -4.97
C ILE A 535 45.68 1.05 -5.21
N ASN A 536 45.77 -0.27 -5.36
CA ASN A 536 46.91 -0.96 -5.98
C ASN A 536 46.69 -0.89 -7.50
N VAL A 537 47.43 -0.01 -8.19
CA VAL A 537 47.43 0.12 -9.62
C VAL A 537 48.67 -0.54 -10.20
N LYS A 538 48.58 -1.12 -11.41
CA LYS A 538 49.73 -1.49 -12.23
C LYS A 538 50.51 -0.23 -12.53
N GLU A 539 51.80 -0.35 -12.84
CA GLU A 539 52.74 0.76 -13.08
C GLU A 539 52.27 1.83 -14.08
N GLU A 540 51.26 1.54 -14.87
CA GLU A 540 50.72 2.41 -15.93
C GLU A 540 49.34 3.07 -15.63
N ASP A 541 48.75 2.86 -14.45
CA ASP A 541 47.45 3.42 -14.06
C ASP A 541 47.58 4.25 -12.76
N PHE A 542 46.72 5.26 -12.58
CA PHE A 542 46.70 6.12 -11.39
C PHE A 542 45.30 6.68 -11.17
N VAL A 543 45.03 7.21 -9.95
CA VAL A 543 43.77 7.86 -9.64
C VAL A 543 43.73 9.22 -10.34
N GLU A 544 42.84 9.37 -11.29
CA GLU A 544 42.65 10.62 -12.04
C GLU A 544 41.64 11.52 -11.30
N ASP A 545 40.49 10.95 -10.85
CA ASP A 545 39.48 11.67 -10.11
C ASP A 545 39.15 10.95 -8.79
N LEU A 546 39.05 11.74 -7.72
CA LEU A 546 38.58 11.32 -6.41
C LEU A 546 37.69 12.41 -5.86
N PHE A 547 36.44 12.05 -5.51
CA PHE A 547 35.50 12.98 -4.90
C PHE A 547 34.60 12.28 -3.90
N ILE A 548 33.99 13.06 -2.99
CA ILE A 548 33.00 12.59 -2.05
C ILE A 548 31.61 12.85 -2.62
N ALA A 549 30.74 11.86 -2.56
CA ALA A 549 29.37 11.95 -3.00
C ALA A 549 28.49 11.04 -2.11
N SER A 550 27.25 11.47 -1.84
CA SER A 550 26.27 10.64 -1.14
C SER A 550 25.87 9.43 -1.99
N THR A 551 25.51 8.31 -1.34
CA THR A 551 24.96 7.13 -2.02
C THR A 551 23.80 7.47 -2.95
N HIS A 552 23.04 8.53 -2.66
CA HIS A 552 21.86 9.00 -3.41
C HIS A 552 22.19 10.01 -4.51
N ASP A 553 23.45 10.51 -4.59
CA ASP A 553 23.86 11.47 -5.61
C ASP A 553 23.87 10.85 -7.00
N TYR A 554 23.71 11.68 -8.02
CA TYR A 554 23.90 11.31 -9.41
C TYR A 554 25.34 11.53 -9.84
N ILE A 555 25.85 10.61 -10.64
CA ILE A 555 27.09 10.79 -11.38
C ILE A 555 26.74 10.90 -12.86
N LEU A 556 27.16 11.99 -13.48
CA LEU A 556 27.01 12.26 -14.90
C LEU A 556 28.32 11.94 -15.64
N PHE A 557 28.26 11.10 -16.66
CA PHE A 557 29.38 10.74 -17.52
C PHE A 557 29.17 11.35 -18.90
N PHE A 558 30.08 12.22 -19.31
CA PHE A 558 30.05 12.84 -20.65
C PHE A 558 31.05 12.14 -21.53
N THR A 559 30.64 11.84 -22.77
CA THR A 559 31.50 11.15 -23.73
C THR A 559 31.98 12.09 -24.81
N ASP A 560 33.10 11.73 -25.44
CA ASP A 560 33.69 12.41 -26.61
C ASP A 560 32.72 12.52 -27.80
N ALA A 561 31.77 11.59 -27.88
CA ALA A 561 30.67 11.59 -28.85
C ALA A 561 29.53 12.59 -28.52
N GLY A 562 29.66 13.39 -27.45
CA GLY A 562 28.67 14.39 -27.07
C GLY A 562 27.42 13.82 -26.41
N LYS A 563 27.48 12.63 -25.83
CA LYS A 563 26.39 12.03 -25.03
C LYS A 563 26.61 12.18 -23.54
N ILE A 564 25.54 12.05 -22.80
CA ILE A 564 25.54 11.99 -21.33
C ILE A 564 24.88 10.69 -20.88
N HIS A 565 25.50 10.03 -19.91
CA HIS A 565 24.98 8.89 -19.18
C HIS A 565 24.87 9.23 -17.70
N TRP A 566 23.97 8.55 -16.98
CA TRP A 566 23.77 8.74 -15.54
C TRP A 566 23.91 7.42 -14.80
N MET A 567 24.32 7.54 -13.57
CA MET A 567 24.33 6.46 -12.61
C MET A 567 24.18 7.05 -11.21
N LYS A 568 23.46 6.36 -10.32
CA LYS A 568 23.49 6.70 -8.91
C LYS A 568 24.77 6.19 -8.26
N VAL A 569 25.27 6.90 -7.25
CA VAL A 569 26.48 6.45 -6.52
C VAL A 569 26.30 5.05 -5.94
N HIS A 570 25.09 4.70 -5.43
CA HIS A 570 24.82 3.38 -4.90
C HIS A 570 24.89 2.24 -5.95
N GLU A 571 24.77 2.54 -7.24
CA GLU A 571 24.88 1.57 -8.33
C GLU A 571 26.36 1.26 -8.68
N LEU A 572 27.30 2.12 -8.25
CA LEU A 572 28.72 1.87 -8.44
C LEU A 572 29.17 0.64 -7.63
N PRO A 573 30.14 -0.12 -8.14
CA PRO A 573 30.70 -1.26 -7.42
C PRO A 573 31.34 -0.82 -6.11
N GLN A 574 30.85 -1.34 -5.02
CA GLN A 574 31.51 -1.22 -3.73
C GLN A 574 32.67 -2.21 -3.70
N ALA A 575 33.86 -1.73 -3.45
CA ALA A 575 35.05 -2.56 -3.54
C ALA A 575 36.02 -2.25 -2.39
N GLY A 576 36.90 -3.19 -2.04
CA GLY A 576 37.92 -2.96 -1.02
C GLY A 576 38.86 -1.80 -1.43
N ARG A 577 39.47 -1.12 -0.46
CA ARG A 577 40.36 0.05 -0.70
C ARG A 577 41.46 -0.23 -1.71
N LEU A 578 42.03 -1.42 -1.72
CA LEU A 578 43.18 -1.81 -2.59
C LEU A 578 42.72 -2.45 -3.91
N THR A 579 41.45 -2.68 -4.13
CA THR A 579 40.92 -3.28 -5.38
C THR A 579 40.76 -2.24 -6.48
N ARG A 580 40.82 -2.66 -7.73
CA ARG A 580 40.80 -1.78 -8.93
C ARG A 580 39.39 -1.23 -9.27
N GLY A 581 38.32 -1.89 -8.84
CA GLY A 581 36.96 -1.55 -9.24
C GLY A 581 36.54 -2.21 -10.55
N LYS A 582 35.54 -1.63 -11.25
CA LYS A 582 35.04 -2.09 -12.54
C LYS A 582 35.30 -1.04 -13.63
N ALA A 583 35.50 -1.49 -14.84
CA ALA A 583 35.66 -0.59 -15.99
C ALA A 583 34.34 0.15 -16.29
N ILE A 584 34.39 1.48 -16.44
CA ILE A 584 33.25 2.35 -16.72
C ILE A 584 32.53 1.90 -18.00
N VAL A 585 33.26 1.50 -19.04
CA VAL A 585 32.67 1.01 -20.30
C VAL A 585 31.74 -0.18 -20.13
N ASN A 586 31.98 -1.03 -19.12
CA ASN A 586 31.11 -2.17 -18.81
C ASN A 586 29.90 -1.79 -17.97
N LEU A 587 29.94 -0.66 -17.25
CA LEU A 587 28.84 -0.16 -16.46
C LEU A 587 27.84 0.65 -17.29
N LEU A 588 28.36 1.46 -18.24
CA LEU A 588 27.55 2.39 -19.05
C LEU A 588 27.12 1.84 -20.40
N HIS A 589 27.56 0.65 -20.78
CA HIS A 589 27.29 0.04 -22.10
C HIS A 589 27.66 0.97 -23.27
N LEU A 590 28.87 1.58 -23.21
CA LEU A 590 29.37 2.49 -24.21
C LEU A 590 29.70 1.76 -25.51
N ASN A 591 29.64 2.47 -26.63
CA ASN A 591 30.16 1.97 -27.89
C ASN A 591 31.68 1.74 -27.78
N PRO A 592 32.27 0.77 -28.49
CA PRO A 592 33.70 0.43 -28.38
C PRO A 592 34.68 1.58 -28.63
N GLN A 593 34.27 2.60 -29.37
CA GLN A 593 35.09 3.78 -29.70
C GLN A 593 34.80 4.99 -28.83
N GLU A 594 33.76 4.94 -28.00
CA GLU A 594 33.29 6.06 -27.19
C GLU A 594 34.06 6.10 -25.86
N LYS A 595 34.56 7.30 -25.50
CA LYS A 595 35.36 7.53 -24.29
C LYS A 595 34.68 8.55 -23.38
N VAL A 596 34.76 8.31 -22.09
CA VAL A 596 34.29 9.30 -21.09
C VAL A 596 35.35 10.41 -21.00
N THR A 597 34.94 11.65 -21.15
CA THR A 597 35.80 12.83 -21.13
C THR A 597 35.69 13.66 -19.87
N THR A 598 34.51 13.65 -19.25
CA THR A 598 34.25 14.41 -18.03
C THR A 598 33.22 13.67 -17.16
N ILE A 599 33.43 13.72 -15.85
CA ILE A 599 32.53 13.14 -14.84
C ILE A 599 32.13 14.25 -13.86
N LEU A 600 30.84 14.37 -13.56
CA LEU A 600 30.32 15.34 -12.62
C LEU A 600 29.43 14.62 -11.59
N SER A 601 29.58 14.95 -10.30
CA SER A 601 28.69 14.52 -9.25
C SER A 601 27.65 15.60 -8.94
N LEU A 602 26.38 15.20 -8.76
CA LEU A 602 25.26 16.11 -8.52
C LEU A 602 24.34 15.53 -7.44
N LYS A 603 23.91 16.38 -6.54
CA LYS A 603 22.86 16.02 -5.57
C LYS A 603 21.47 16.02 -6.23
N ASP A 604 21.16 17.03 -6.99
CA ASP A 604 19.91 17.24 -7.71
C ASP A 604 20.08 18.01 -9.02
N PHE A 605 19.00 18.15 -9.78
CA PHE A 605 18.97 18.90 -11.03
C PHE A 605 18.42 20.32 -10.80
N ALA A 606 19.14 21.12 -10.00
CA ALA A 606 18.74 22.49 -9.64
C ALA A 606 18.53 23.39 -10.87
N LYS A 607 17.50 24.23 -10.81
CA LYS A 607 17.08 25.14 -11.93
C LYS A 607 18.01 26.30 -12.20
N ASP A 608 18.85 26.66 -11.24
CA ASP A 608 19.79 27.78 -11.30
C ASP A 608 21.20 27.36 -11.71
N ARG A 609 21.37 26.11 -12.15
CA ARG A 609 22.64 25.54 -12.58
C ARG A 609 22.63 25.23 -14.07
N PHE A 610 23.80 25.28 -14.67
CA PHE A 610 24.01 25.05 -16.10
C PHE A 610 25.17 24.08 -16.31
N ILE A 611 25.11 23.38 -17.44
CA ILE A 611 26.25 22.61 -17.96
C ILE A 611 26.78 23.33 -19.17
N THR A 612 28.09 23.69 -19.12
CA THR A 612 28.79 24.31 -20.20
C THR A 612 29.74 23.30 -20.88
N PHE A 613 29.58 23.14 -22.16
CA PHE A 613 30.29 22.18 -23.01
C PHE A 613 31.33 22.88 -23.91
N MET A 614 32.47 22.26 -24.12
CA MET A 614 33.50 22.74 -25.03
C MET A 614 33.97 21.62 -25.95
N THR A 615 33.96 21.88 -27.25
CA THR A 615 34.44 20.94 -28.24
C THR A 615 35.90 21.25 -28.66
N LYS A 616 36.57 20.27 -29.24
CA LYS A 616 37.94 20.34 -29.73
C LYS A 616 38.13 21.46 -30.78
N ARG A 617 37.12 21.68 -31.64
CA ARG A 617 37.12 22.73 -32.68
C ARG A 617 36.62 24.09 -32.18
N GLY A 618 36.49 24.28 -30.89
CA GLY A 618 36.22 25.57 -30.27
C GLY A 618 34.75 26.00 -30.23
N THR A 619 33.82 25.05 -30.38
CA THR A 619 32.39 25.29 -30.19
C THR A 619 32.06 25.20 -28.70
N ILE A 620 31.31 26.17 -28.18
CA ILE A 620 30.87 26.23 -26.81
C ILE A 620 29.33 26.23 -26.73
N LYS A 621 28.80 25.57 -25.72
CA LYS A 621 27.37 25.49 -25.48
C LYS A 621 27.06 25.58 -23.98
N LYS A 622 25.98 26.24 -23.62
CA LYS A 622 25.44 26.25 -22.25
C LYS A 622 24.00 25.75 -22.28
N THR A 623 23.67 24.84 -21.38
CA THR A 623 22.33 24.24 -21.26
C THR A 623 21.95 24.17 -19.80
N ALA A 624 20.68 24.52 -19.46
CA ALA A 624 20.16 24.36 -18.09
C ALA A 624 20.28 22.90 -17.62
N LEU A 625 20.71 22.71 -16.39
CA LEU A 625 20.92 21.38 -15.80
C LEU A 625 19.62 20.54 -15.79
N GLU A 626 18.48 21.18 -15.59
CA GLU A 626 17.13 20.55 -15.59
C GLU A 626 16.83 19.81 -16.91
N ALA A 627 17.41 20.24 -18.05
CA ALA A 627 17.24 19.56 -19.34
C ALA A 627 17.77 18.14 -19.37
N TYR A 628 18.53 17.73 -18.36
CA TYR A 628 19.15 16.41 -18.21
C TYR A 628 18.53 15.57 -17.06
N SER A 629 17.41 15.98 -16.49
CA SER A 629 16.76 15.33 -15.35
C SER A 629 16.09 13.99 -15.68
N ASN A 630 15.90 13.66 -16.96
CA ASN A 630 15.23 12.44 -17.40
C ASN A 630 16.23 11.44 -18.00
N PRO A 631 16.81 10.54 -17.18
CA PRO A 631 17.78 9.55 -17.64
C PRO A 631 17.16 8.49 -18.56
N ARG A 632 17.99 7.96 -19.49
CA ARG A 632 17.64 6.80 -20.31
C ARG A 632 18.81 5.82 -20.30
N SER A 633 18.54 4.53 -20.28
CA SER A 633 19.55 3.46 -20.16
C SER A 633 20.66 3.51 -21.23
N GLY A 634 20.36 4.00 -22.44
CA GLY A 634 21.35 4.16 -23.53
C GLY A 634 22.02 5.53 -23.59
N GLY A 635 21.86 6.39 -22.55
CA GLY A 635 22.28 7.77 -22.57
C GLY A 635 21.42 8.67 -23.48
N ILE A 636 21.69 9.96 -23.47
CA ILE A 636 21.03 10.93 -24.35
C ILE A 636 22.07 11.88 -24.96
N ILE A 637 21.73 12.48 -26.11
CA ILE A 637 22.56 13.49 -26.73
C ILE A 637 22.62 14.72 -25.83
N ALA A 638 23.82 15.10 -25.40
CA ALA A 638 24.09 16.30 -24.59
C ALA A 638 24.43 17.50 -25.46
N ILE A 639 25.10 17.30 -26.57
CA ILE A 639 25.45 18.30 -27.57
C ILE A 639 25.52 17.64 -28.96
N HIS A 640 25.06 18.32 -29.98
CA HIS A 640 25.23 17.88 -31.35
C HIS A 640 26.59 18.31 -31.85
N LEU A 641 27.45 17.35 -32.22
CA LEU A 641 28.81 17.59 -32.72
C LEU A 641 28.85 17.63 -34.25
N ASP A 642 29.75 18.45 -34.79
CA ASP A 642 30.07 18.41 -36.23
C ASP A 642 30.90 17.20 -36.58
N GLU A 643 30.85 16.80 -37.83
CA GLU A 643 31.65 15.69 -38.31
C GLU A 643 33.17 15.90 -38.05
N GLY A 644 33.74 14.96 -37.31
CA GLY A 644 35.15 14.99 -36.90
C GLY A 644 35.47 15.99 -35.75
N ASP A 645 34.46 16.50 -35.04
CA ASP A 645 34.62 17.23 -33.77
C ASP A 645 34.38 16.30 -32.57
N GLU A 646 34.96 16.61 -31.43
CA GLU A 646 34.89 15.85 -30.21
C GLU A 646 34.57 16.73 -29.03
N LEU A 647 33.75 16.25 -28.06
CA LEU A 647 33.56 16.91 -26.78
C LEU A 647 34.80 16.64 -25.90
N ILE A 648 35.42 17.73 -25.42
CA ILE A 648 36.68 17.58 -24.65
C ILE A 648 36.54 18.04 -23.19
N SER A 649 35.60 18.91 -22.88
CA SER A 649 35.44 19.42 -21.51
C SER A 649 34.01 19.81 -21.23
N THR A 650 33.58 19.52 -20.02
CA THR A 650 32.26 19.91 -19.51
C THR A 650 32.40 20.46 -18.08
N LYS A 651 31.72 21.56 -17.77
CA LYS A 651 31.77 22.18 -16.45
C LYS A 651 30.35 22.50 -15.97
N LEU A 652 30.14 22.29 -14.68
CA LEU A 652 28.95 22.75 -13.99
C LEU A 652 29.16 24.21 -13.61
N THR A 653 28.24 25.10 -13.99
CA THR A 653 28.37 26.56 -13.80
C THR A 653 27.06 27.14 -13.21
N ASP A 654 27.14 28.37 -12.70
CA ASP A 654 26.03 29.14 -12.16
C ASP A 654 25.48 30.22 -13.11
N GLY A 655 25.97 30.23 -14.36
CA GLY A 655 25.58 31.25 -15.37
C GLY A 655 26.27 32.59 -15.22
N LYS A 656 27.09 32.82 -14.19
CA LYS A 656 27.74 34.10 -13.87
C LYS A 656 29.26 34.04 -13.81
N GLN A 657 29.83 32.87 -13.97
CA GLN A 657 31.27 32.61 -13.90
C GLN A 657 32.02 33.19 -15.10
N HIS A 658 33.33 33.25 -14.99
CA HIS A 658 34.20 33.50 -16.10
C HIS A 658 34.79 32.21 -16.65
N LEU A 659 34.85 32.08 -17.95
CA LEU A 659 35.35 30.91 -18.62
C LEU A 659 36.69 31.22 -19.27
N PHE A 660 37.61 30.27 -19.15
CA PHE A 660 38.93 30.27 -19.71
C PHE A 660 39.11 29.11 -20.66
N ILE A 661 39.43 29.35 -21.92
CA ILE A 661 39.64 28.33 -22.96
C ILE A 661 41.07 28.45 -23.44
N GLY A 662 41.81 27.34 -23.44
CA GLY A 662 43.16 27.29 -23.95
C GLY A 662 43.31 26.40 -25.16
N THR A 663 44.27 26.71 -26.04
CA THR A 663 44.53 25.96 -27.28
C THR A 663 45.91 25.36 -27.29
N ASN A 664 46.13 24.30 -28.15
CA ASN A 664 47.37 23.61 -28.25
C ASN A 664 48.51 24.50 -28.81
N LEU A 665 48.17 25.51 -29.66
CA LEU A 665 49.18 26.46 -30.16
C LEU A 665 49.49 27.59 -29.17
N GLY A 666 49.03 27.48 -27.91
CA GLY A 666 49.42 28.35 -26.80
C GLY A 666 48.63 29.69 -26.75
N LYS A 667 47.45 29.73 -27.32
CA LYS A 667 46.52 30.87 -27.16
C LYS A 667 45.46 30.55 -26.09
N ALA A 668 44.92 31.60 -25.51
CA ALA A 668 43.78 31.47 -24.59
C ALA A 668 42.85 32.65 -24.72
N ILE A 669 41.54 32.40 -24.42
CA ILE A 669 40.52 33.42 -24.36
C ILE A 669 39.84 33.34 -23.01
N HIS A 670 39.54 34.51 -22.41
CA HIS A 670 38.90 34.67 -21.13
C HIS A 670 37.70 35.62 -21.28
N PHE A 671 36.48 35.16 -20.96
CA PHE A 671 35.26 35.91 -21.10
C PHE A 671 34.18 35.48 -20.09
N PRO A 672 33.22 36.36 -19.76
CA PRO A 672 32.13 36.01 -18.84
C PRO A 672 31.13 35.05 -19.51
N GLU A 673 30.67 34.07 -18.78
CA GLU A 673 29.70 33.05 -19.21
C GLU A 673 28.37 33.68 -19.69
N THR A 674 28.03 34.87 -19.22
CA THR A 674 26.84 35.64 -19.66
C THR A 674 26.81 35.89 -21.17
N GLN A 675 27.94 35.83 -21.87
CA GLN A 675 27.98 35.90 -23.33
C GLN A 675 27.52 34.65 -24.06
N ILE A 676 27.24 33.58 -23.32
CA ILE A 676 26.70 32.33 -23.87
C ILE A 676 25.21 32.28 -23.50
N ARG A 677 24.36 32.36 -24.52
CA ARG A 677 22.91 32.17 -24.31
C ARG A 677 22.61 30.74 -23.92
N ASP A 678 21.54 30.54 -23.21
CA ASP A 678 21.03 29.20 -22.89
C ASP A 678 20.50 28.53 -24.16
N MET A 679 20.82 27.26 -24.35
CA MET A 679 20.47 26.49 -25.53
C MET A 679 19.87 25.14 -25.15
N GLY A 680 18.94 24.66 -25.96
CA GLY A 680 18.36 23.35 -25.78
C GLY A 680 19.37 22.22 -25.88
N ARG A 681 19.05 21.08 -25.32
CA ARG A 681 19.91 19.89 -25.18
C ARG A 681 20.56 19.44 -26.50
N THR A 682 19.81 19.38 -27.58
CA THR A 682 20.28 18.92 -28.90
C THR A 682 20.92 20.02 -29.77
N ALA A 683 21.08 21.23 -29.25
CA ALA A 683 21.71 22.31 -30.00
C ALA A 683 23.20 22.04 -30.23
N ARG A 684 23.73 22.54 -31.34
CA ARG A 684 25.15 22.42 -31.74
C ARG A 684 26.07 23.30 -30.90
N GLY A 685 25.59 24.45 -30.44
CA GLY A 685 26.42 25.45 -29.76
C GLY A 685 26.80 26.64 -30.66
N ILE A 686 27.71 27.45 -30.16
CA ILE A 686 28.20 28.67 -30.82
C ILE A 686 29.72 28.75 -30.71
N ARG A 687 30.37 29.58 -31.53
CA ARG A 687 31.84 29.70 -31.50
C ARG A 687 32.28 30.28 -30.13
N GLY A 688 33.10 29.50 -29.40
CA GLY A 688 33.77 29.91 -28.17
C GLY A 688 35.06 30.67 -28.41
N ILE A 689 35.92 30.14 -29.30
CA ILE A 689 37.18 30.74 -29.71
C ILE A 689 37.35 30.58 -31.24
N LYS A 690 38.02 31.52 -31.87
CA LYS A 690 38.42 31.42 -33.30
C LYS A 690 39.80 30.78 -33.38
N LEU A 691 39.85 29.52 -33.82
CA LEU A 691 41.08 28.77 -33.99
C LEU A 691 41.80 29.17 -35.30
N SER A 692 43.15 29.09 -35.31
CA SER A 692 43.93 29.09 -36.51
C SER A 692 43.95 27.73 -37.15
N LYS A 693 44.54 27.63 -38.36
CA LYS A 693 44.70 26.30 -39.01
C LYS A 693 45.58 25.39 -38.15
N GLU A 694 45.18 24.17 -37.97
CA GLU A 694 45.84 23.16 -37.11
C GLU A 694 45.82 23.45 -35.59
N ASP A 695 45.03 24.45 -35.14
CA ASP A 695 44.87 24.75 -33.74
C ASP A 695 43.62 24.02 -33.16
N GLU A 696 43.75 23.51 -31.97
CA GLU A 696 42.68 22.76 -31.26
C GLU A 696 42.56 23.26 -29.82
N VAL A 697 41.38 23.18 -29.26
CA VAL A 697 41.19 23.45 -27.83
C VAL A 697 41.69 22.28 -27.00
N VAL A 698 42.46 22.57 -25.94
CA VAL A 698 43.00 21.56 -25.01
C VAL A 698 42.27 21.51 -23.67
N GLY A 699 41.43 22.51 -23.40
CA GLY A 699 40.63 22.51 -22.17
C GLY A 699 39.86 23.80 -21.96
N MET A 700 38.86 23.70 -21.12
CA MET A 700 38.04 24.81 -20.62
C MET A 700 37.98 24.74 -19.11
N GLU A 701 38.18 25.87 -18.44
CA GLU A 701 38.11 25.99 -16.99
C GLU A 701 37.15 27.14 -16.58
N ALA A 702 36.44 26.97 -15.47
CA ALA A 702 35.72 28.05 -14.81
C ALA A 702 36.67 28.76 -13.85
N VAL A 703 36.75 30.09 -13.95
CA VAL A 703 37.78 30.88 -13.27
C VAL A 703 37.13 31.76 -12.21
N ALA A 704 37.60 31.69 -10.97
CA ALA A 704 37.30 32.62 -9.89
C ALA A 704 38.39 33.71 -9.75
N ALA A 705 38.07 34.79 -9.06
CA ALA A 705 38.88 36.02 -9.01
C ALA A 705 40.34 35.84 -8.55
N HIS A 706 40.66 34.81 -7.81
CA HIS A 706 42.03 34.59 -7.22
C HIS A 706 42.69 33.30 -7.70
N THR A 707 42.18 32.64 -8.74
CA THR A 707 42.74 31.37 -9.27
C THR A 707 43.93 31.66 -10.19
N GLN A 708 44.82 30.68 -10.22
CA GLN A 708 45.97 30.68 -11.15
C GLN A 708 45.71 29.67 -12.27
N ILE A 709 46.18 29.96 -13.44
CA ILE A 709 46.09 29.09 -14.61
C ILE A 709 47.40 28.35 -14.78
N LEU A 710 47.40 27.05 -14.56
CA LEU A 710 48.49 26.16 -14.92
C LEU A 710 48.44 25.89 -16.42
N THR A 711 49.55 26.04 -17.10
CA THR A 711 49.71 25.66 -18.50
C THR A 711 50.85 24.68 -18.59
N VAL A 712 50.61 23.50 -19.20
CA VAL A 712 51.63 22.41 -19.36
C VAL A 712 51.82 22.12 -20.83
N THR A 713 53.06 21.90 -21.24
CA THR A 713 53.42 21.67 -22.64
C THR A 713 53.96 20.26 -22.89
N ALA A 714 53.91 19.80 -24.14
CA ALA A 714 54.30 18.45 -24.58
C ALA A 714 55.74 18.06 -24.21
N ASN A 715 56.67 19.01 -24.18
CA ASN A 715 58.06 18.72 -23.85
C ASN A 715 58.36 18.90 -22.35
N GLY A 716 57.34 18.85 -21.50
CA GLY A 716 57.48 18.81 -20.03
C GLY A 716 57.76 20.16 -19.39
N TYR A 717 57.43 21.26 -20.02
CA TYR A 717 57.51 22.60 -19.45
C TYR A 717 56.12 23.02 -18.95
N GLY A 718 56.11 23.84 -17.91
CA GLY A 718 54.88 24.38 -17.36
C GLY A 718 55.07 25.60 -16.50
N LYS A 719 54.00 26.34 -16.23
CA LYS A 719 53.98 27.54 -15.40
C LYS A 719 52.60 27.79 -14.86
N ARG A 720 52.53 28.57 -13.79
CA ARG A 720 51.29 29.17 -13.32
C ARG A 720 51.25 30.63 -13.74
N THR A 721 50.08 31.16 -14.07
CA THR A 721 49.86 32.55 -14.41
C THR A 721 48.60 33.02 -13.72
N GLN A 722 48.63 34.19 -13.09
CA GLN A 722 47.45 34.77 -12.45
C GLN A 722 46.33 34.99 -13.44
N ALA A 723 45.09 34.58 -13.14
CA ALA A 723 43.95 34.75 -14.02
C ALA A 723 43.73 36.23 -14.39
N SER A 724 44.09 37.17 -13.50
CA SER A 724 44.00 38.60 -13.71
C SER A 724 44.89 39.13 -14.83
N GLU A 725 45.97 38.42 -15.24
CA GLU A 725 46.81 38.80 -16.37
C GLU A 725 46.11 38.59 -17.73
N TYR A 726 45.00 37.87 -17.75
CA TYR A 726 44.23 37.63 -18.98
C TYR A 726 43.07 38.60 -19.01
N ARG A 727 43.22 39.66 -19.82
CA ARG A 727 42.12 40.62 -20.04
C ARG A 727 40.85 39.90 -20.51
N THR A 728 39.73 40.34 -20.01
CA THR A 728 38.43 39.91 -20.47
C THR A 728 38.22 40.25 -21.92
N GLN A 729 37.79 39.32 -22.74
CA GLN A 729 37.57 39.46 -24.18
C GLN A 729 36.12 39.15 -24.54
N ASN A 730 35.75 39.43 -25.77
CA ASN A 730 34.48 38.96 -26.29
C ASN A 730 34.61 37.53 -26.80
N ARG A 731 33.59 36.71 -26.51
CA ARG A 731 33.52 35.35 -27.00
C ARG A 731 33.73 35.25 -28.52
N GLY A 732 34.39 34.22 -29.01
CA GLY A 732 34.63 33.95 -30.41
C GLY A 732 35.81 34.77 -30.99
N GLY A 733 36.58 35.46 -30.12
CA GLY A 733 37.84 36.13 -30.51
C GLY A 733 38.98 35.14 -30.78
N THR A 734 40.14 35.64 -31.26
CA THR A 734 41.35 34.79 -31.57
C THR A 734 42.17 34.47 -30.32
N GLY A 735 41.78 34.97 -29.13
CA GLY A 735 42.55 34.81 -27.91
C GLY A 735 43.86 35.59 -27.88
N ILE A 736 44.61 35.42 -26.79
CA ILE A 736 45.94 35.99 -26.54
C ILE A 736 46.90 34.87 -26.15
N PHE A 737 48.19 35.08 -26.29
CA PHE A 737 49.15 34.06 -25.91
C PHE A 737 49.15 33.83 -24.41
N THR A 738 49.11 32.54 -24.02
CA THR A 738 49.25 32.04 -22.65
C THR A 738 50.63 31.50 -22.35
N VAL A 739 51.38 31.03 -23.36
CA VAL A 739 52.75 30.53 -23.24
C VAL A 739 53.54 30.90 -24.51
N LYS A 740 54.82 31.17 -24.38
CA LYS A 740 55.74 31.35 -25.53
C LYS A 740 56.14 29.95 -26.04
N ARG A 741 55.44 29.52 -27.08
CA ARG A 741 55.70 28.25 -27.77
C ARG A 741 57.05 28.31 -28.53
N THR A 742 57.88 27.32 -28.36
CA THR A 742 59.18 27.16 -29.05
C THR A 742 59.40 25.67 -29.31
N GLN A 743 60.39 25.31 -30.15
CA GLN A 743 60.78 23.90 -30.33
C GLN A 743 61.14 23.21 -29.01
N LYS A 744 61.64 23.96 -28.04
CA LYS A 744 62.02 23.49 -26.70
C LYS A 744 60.82 23.15 -25.85
N THR A 745 59.79 23.93 -25.88
CA THR A 745 58.59 23.73 -25.04
C THR A 745 57.57 22.77 -25.67
N GLY A 746 57.45 22.76 -26.98
CA GLY A 746 56.40 22.02 -27.69
C GLY A 746 55.04 22.68 -27.58
N ASP A 747 53.98 21.94 -27.97
CA ASP A 747 52.58 22.38 -27.93
C ASP A 747 52.00 22.30 -26.52
N VAL A 748 50.96 23.07 -26.24
CA VAL A 748 50.25 22.97 -24.97
C VAL A 748 49.39 21.69 -24.97
N VAL A 749 49.50 20.90 -23.94
CA VAL A 749 48.72 19.64 -23.75
C VAL A 749 47.61 19.75 -22.72
N GLY A 750 47.71 20.75 -21.84
CA GLY A 750 46.64 20.94 -20.81
C GLY A 750 46.70 22.26 -20.09
N ILE A 751 45.55 22.70 -19.70
CA ILE A 751 45.32 23.85 -18.81
C ILE A 751 44.47 23.41 -17.65
N LYS A 752 44.75 23.92 -16.45
CA LYS A 752 43.96 23.67 -15.23
C LYS A 752 43.95 24.93 -14.39
N THR A 753 42.85 25.16 -13.70
CA THR A 753 42.83 26.12 -12.60
C THR A 753 43.42 25.45 -11.36
N VAL A 754 44.34 26.14 -10.66
CA VAL A 754 45.05 25.60 -9.51
C VAL A 754 45.19 26.66 -8.41
N VAL A 755 45.32 26.17 -7.17
CA VAL A 755 45.75 26.94 -5.98
C VAL A 755 47.06 26.34 -5.45
N ASP A 756 47.71 27.05 -4.54
CA ASP A 756 49.06 26.66 -4.08
C ASP A 756 49.10 25.28 -3.39
N GLU A 757 48.03 24.86 -2.78
CA GLU A 757 47.88 23.60 -2.04
C GLU A 757 47.56 22.41 -2.94
N ASP A 758 47.23 22.64 -4.22
CA ASP A 758 46.89 21.56 -5.15
C ASP A 758 48.11 20.67 -5.49
N GLU A 759 47.86 19.38 -5.53
CA GLU A 759 48.81 18.39 -6.05
C GLU A 759 48.48 18.05 -7.50
N LEU A 760 49.50 17.94 -8.32
CA LEU A 760 49.39 17.76 -9.75
C LEU A 760 50.13 16.49 -10.18
N MET A 761 49.51 15.77 -11.15
CA MET A 761 50.12 14.63 -11.80
C MET A 761 50.39 15.00 -13.27
N VAL A 762 51.63 14.88 -13.70
CA VAL A 762 52.05 15.07 -15.10
C VAL A 762 52.45 13.70 -15.67
N ILE A 763 51.88 13.34 -16.81
CA ILE A 763 51.93 11.98 -17.36
C ILE A 763 52.54 12.02 -18.76
N SER A 764 53.47 11.12 -19.03
CA SER A 764 54.04 10.94 -20.35
C SER A 764 53.38 9.81 -21.15
N ASN A 765 53.58 9.80 -22.48
CA ASN A 765 53.09 8.74 -23.36
C ASN A 765 53.79 7.38 -23.15
N LYS A 766 54.87 7.33 -22.39
CA LYS A 766 55.57 6.08 -21.97
C LYS A 766 55.17 5.63 -20.56
N GLY A 767 54.09 6.25 -19.98
CA GLY A 767 53.61 5.88 -18.65
C GLY A 767 54.43 6.46 -17.46
N LYS A 768 55.41 7.35 -17.73
CA LYS A 768 56.16 8.02 -16.67
C LYS A 768 55.28 9.08 -16.02
N ILE A 769 55.21 9.04 -14.70
CA ILE A 769 54.34 9.92 -13.90
C ILE A 769 55.20 10.68 -12.90
N ILE A 770 54.97 11.98 -12.79
CA ILE A 770 55.55 12.80 -11.72
C ILE A 770 54.45 13.50 -10.95
N ARG A 771 54.59 13.51 -9.62
CA ARG A 771 53.74 14.24 -8.70
C ARG A 771 54.43 15.50 -8.20
N LEU A 772 53.75 16.63 -8.35
CA LEU A 772 54.27 17.95 -8.01
C LEU A 772 53.27 18.69 -7.16
N LEU A 773 53.74 19.50 -6.19
CA LEU A 773 52.85 20.49 -5.53
C LEU A 773 52.72 21.70 -6.45
N ALA A 774 51.51 22.25 -6.60
CA ALA A 774 51.32 23.45 -7.43
C ALA A 774 52.22 24.61 -6.97
N ALA A 775 52.43 24.76 -5.65
CA ALA A 775 53.34 25.76 -5.09
C ALA A 775 54.77 25.68 -5.59
N ASP A 776 55.27 24.50 -6.00
CA ASP A 776 56.61 24.34 -6.50
C ASP A 776 56.79 24.87 -7.92
N ILE A 777 55.70 25.14 -8.63
CA ILE A 777 55.70 25.71 -9.97
C ILE A 777 55.60 27.23 -9.86
N PRO A 778 56.60 27.98 -10.38
CA PRO A 778 56.57 29.43 -10.20
C PRO A 778 55.46 30.11 -10.97
N VAL A 779 54.90 31.19 -10.36
CA VAL A 779 53.97 32.10 -11.00
C VAL A 779 54.75 32.98 -11.97
N GLN A 780 54.39 32.96 -13.23
CA GLN A 780 55.06 33.70 -14.28
C GLN A 780 54.11 34.42 -15.21
N GLY A 781 54.59 35.50 -15.80
CA GLY A 781 53.78 36.27 -16.74
C GLY A 781 53.39 35.42 -17.98
N ARG A 782 52.35 35.83 -18.60
CA ARG A 782 51.62 35.20 -19.69
C ARG A 782 52.52 34.80 -20.88
N SER A 783 53.48 35.58 -21.32
CA SER A 783 54.32 35.36 -22.51
C SER A 783 55.65 34.67 -22.21
N THR A 784 55.79 33.97 -21.09
CA THR A 784 56.99 33.19 -20.75
C THR A 784 56.96 31.73 -21.22
N GLN A 785 58.08 31.02 -21.18
CA GLN A 785 58.20 29.61 -21.60
C GLN A 785 57.86 28.64 -20.48
N GLY A 786 57.80 29.10 -19.23
CA GLY A 786 57.65 28.22 -18.05
C GLY A 786 58.96 27.58 -17.63
N VAL A 787 58.88 26.71 -16.63
CA VAL A 787 59.98 25.89 -16.09
C VAL A 787 59.82 24.43 -16.48
N ARG A 788 60.89 23.65 -16.39
CA ARG A 788 60.82 22.19 -16.63
C ARG A 788 60.12 21.52 -15.47
N LEU A 789 58.99 20.85 -15.69
CA LEU A 789 58.24 20.09 -14.71
C LEU A 789 58.69 18.63 -14.63
N ILE A 790 59.01 18.05 -15.80
CA ILE A 790 59.44 16.64 -15.94
C ILE A 790 60.58 16.53 -16.93
N THR A 791 61.49 15.64 -16.65
CA THR A 791 62.59 15.29 -17.61
C THR A 791 62.13 14.10 -18.42
N LEU A 792 62.02 14.32 -19.75
CA LEU A 792 61.56 13.36 -20.73
C LEU A 792 62.73 12.76 -21.49
N GLU A 793 62.63 11.51 -21.92
CA GLU A 793 63.55 10.84 -22.80
C GLU A 793 63.29 11.16 -24.28
N GLU A 794 64.17 10.73 -25.15
CA GLU A 794 63.98 10.95 -26.59
C GLU A 794 62.72 10.27 -27.13
N GLY A 795 61.84 11.02 -27.79
CA GLY A 795 60.49 10.57 -28.25
C GLY A 795 59.43 10.49 -27.18
N GLU A 796 59.77 10.81 -25.93
CA GLU A 796 58.81 10.92 -24.84
C GLU A 796 58.14 12.29 -24.83
N ARG A 797 56.78 12.35 -24.56
CA ARG A 797 56.02 13.57 -24.50
C ARG A 797 55.02 13.51 -23.37
N VAL A 798 54.74 14.64 -22.76
CA VAL A 798 53.60 14.75 -21.82
C VAL A 798 52.29 14.64 -22.63
N VAL A 799 51.36 13.84 -22.14
CA VAL A 799 50.05 13.60 -22.77
C VAL A 799 48.90 14.09 -21.92
N ALA A 800 49.06 14.14 -20.59
CA ALA A 800 47.99 14.58 -19.68
C ALA A 800 48.56 15.30 -18.45
N VAL A 801 47.72 16.16 -17.86
CA VAL A 801 47.92 16.76 -16.54
C VAL A 801 46.62 16.66 -15.76
N ALA A 802 46.68 16.07 -14.59
CA ALA A 802 45.54 15.94 -13.69
C ALA A 802 45.81 16.71 -12.39
N ARG A 803 44.77 17.25 -11.80
CA ARG A 803 44.78 17.82 -10.45
C ARG A 803 44.23 16.74 -9.52
N LEU A 804 44.97 16.39 -8.45
CA LEU A 804 44.46 15.50 -7.44
C LEU A 804 43.43 16.25 -6.60
N ALA A 805 42.30 15.62 -6.34
CA ALA A 805 41.27 16.20 -5.47
C ALA A 805 41.83 16.31 -4.04
N GLU A 806 41.58 17.45 -3.41
CA GLU A 806 42.03 17.71 -2.06
C GLU A 806 41.55 16.66 -1.06
N LYS A 807 42.39 16.45 -0.05
CA LYS A 807 41.98 15.81 1.19
C LYS A 807 41.33 16.92 2.06
N GLU A 808 40.01 16.93 2.14
CA GLU A 808 39.34 17.50 3.30
C GLU A 808 39.43 16.59 4.50
#